data_77875d27b1c58d6ec57f52db1c286913
#
_entry.id   77875d27b1c58d6ec57f52db1c286913
#
_cell.length_a   1.000
_cell.length_b   1.000
_cell.length_c   1.000
_cell.angle_alpha   90.00
_cell.angle_beta   90.00
_cell.angle_gamma   90.00
#
_symmetry.space_group_name_H-M   'P 1'
#
loop_
_entity.id
_entity.type
_entity.pdbx_description
1 polymer ?
#
loop_
_entity_poly.entity_id
_entity_poly.type
_entity_poly.pdbx_seq_one_letter_code
_entity_poly.pdbx_strand_id
1 'polypeptide(L)'
;MAKDLLLEIGTEEVPAHFMPGILAQLKEKATAKFQEMRLDFDEVTTLGTPRRTALLVKNLAETQQGASSEYKGPSTAIAFDKDGNPTKAAIGFARGKKVDVADLVVKDGYVYAVSSEEGKQTVELLPTLLKELVEGLNFPKNMRWGDLDFRFVRPLRWLVALYDEEVIDFTVANVTSGRVSRGHRFLSEGDFTINKASDYEQACKDAFIIVDQEKRRDIIKAQIEEIAKAHNGHAEITEDLLEEVIYLVEYPTALCGTFEDKYLKLPKEAVMTPMRDHQRYFPVLDDNNNLLPLFITVRNGGDYCLDKVQHGNERVLRARLADAQFFFDEDRKHSLYDYVEKLKTVVFQEGLGTIYDKANRLAELSAFIGEKVNATEAEIKTTKRAAILAKADLVSAMVCEFTELQGIMGREYALLDGEGQEVATAIYEHYMPRFAGDAEPDSVAGRLVSLADKMDNIVATFSRGLVPTGSQDPFALRRQALGIVHTIIEANYTISISEIADKAMDLLNITDSEKRAEIQKNVAEFFTLRLKNVLGDNDVRYDIIDAVLENADEVAGTYAKACVTAQEIASGVLNDAIQAFVRVGNISKKAENNVINEALFTLDEEKALYNTYVAVAKDVETALNNKDYKTAIDKMQELTAPINNFFDNVMVMDKDEQIKNNRLALLKNIDTLIKSIADFGKIVL
;
A
#
# COMPACT_ATOMS: atom_id res chain seq x y z
N MET A 1 0.47 -7.80 43.28
CA MET A 1 1.39 -8.43 42.31
C MET A 1 0.70 -8.36 40.94
N ALA A 2 1.45 -8.22 39.85
CA ALA A 2 0.85 -8.23 38.51
C ALA A 2 0.32 -9.62 38.15
N LYS A 3 -0.71 -9.71 37.31
CA LYS A 3 -1.42 -10.94 36.92
C LYS A 3 -1.55 -11.03 35.39
N ASP A 4 -1.65 -12.22 34.87
CA ASP A 4 -1.87 -12.42 33.43
C ASP A 4 -3.36 -12.24 33.08
N LEU A 5 -3.62 -11.62 31.91
CA LEU A 5 -4.95 -11.46 31.36
C LEU A 5 -5.11 -12.33 30.11
N LEU A 6 -6.23 -13.03 30.02
CA LEU A 6 -6.69 -13.72 28.81
C LEU A 6 -8.04 -13.16 28.38
N LEU A 7 -8.18 -12.83 27.12
CA LEU A 7 -9.43 -12.69 26.42
C LEU A 7 -9.45 -13.62 25.22
N GLU A 8 -10.41 -14.55 25.12
CA GLU A 8 -10.68 -15.33 23.93
C GLU A 8 -12.05 -14.97 23.36
N ILE A 9 -12.07 -14.63 22.07
CA ILE A 9 -13.28 -14.36 21.28
C ILE A 9 -13.52 -15.55 20.37
N GLY A 10 -14.52 -16.37 20.71
CA GLY A 10 -14.90 -17.55 19.95
C GLY A 10 -15.99 -17.27 18.93
N THR A 11 -15.77 -17.67 17.68
CA THR A 11 -16.68 -17.40 16.55
C THR A 11 -16.92 -18.66 15.70
N GLU A 12 -17.81 -18.57 14.71
CA GLU A 12 -17.75 -19.45 13.54
C GLU A 12 -16.51 -19.09 12.69
N GLU A 13 -16.14 -19.97 11.73
CA GLU A 13 -14.91 -19.83 10.98
C GLU A 13 -14.79 -18.47 10.27
N VAL A 14 -13.78 -17.71 10.67
CA VAL A 14 -13.41 -16.42 10.08
C VAL A 14 -12.63 -16.68 8.79
N PRO A 15 -12.87 -15.93 7.70
CA PRO A 15 -12.05 -16.02 6.49
C PRO A 15 -10.57 -15.80 6.81
N ALA A 16 -9.70 -16.71 6.35
CA ALA A 16 -8.29 -16.74 6.68
C ALA A 16 -7.59 -15.39 6.46
N HIS A 17 -7.82 -14.77 5.32
CA HIS A 17 -7.22 -13.48 4.95
C HIS A 17 -7.63 -12.28 5.84
N PHE A 18 -8.61 -12.42 6.74
CA PHE A 18 -8.93 -11.38 7.72
C PHE A 18 -8.15 -11.53 9.02
N MET A 19 -7.66 -12.74 9.32
CA MET A 19 -7.06 -13.05 10.61
C MET A 19 -5.83 -12.19 10.96
N PRO A 20 -4.84 -12.00 10.07
CA PRO A 20 -3.69 -11.16 10.39
C PRO A 20 -4.08 -9.73 10.79
N GLY A 21 -4.98 -9.13 10.02
CA GLY A 21 -5.49 -7.79 10.30
C GLY A 21 -6.29 -7.70 11.61
N ILE A 22 -7.05 -8.72 11.96
CA ILE A 22 -7.81 -8.80 13.22
C ILE A 22 -6.86 -8.89 14.41
N LEU A 23 -5.84 -9.76 14.33
CA LEU A 23 -4.84 -9.96 15.40
C LEU A 23 -4.03 -8.69 15.63
N ALA A 24 -3.55 -8.06 14.56
CA ALA A 24 -2.83 -6.79 14.64
C ALA A 24 -3.67 -5.69 15.28
N GLN A 25 -4.92 -5.53 14.82
CA GLN A 25 -5.86 -4.54 15.34
C GLN A 25 -6.19 -4.77 16.83
N LEU A 26 -6.39 -6.03 17.25
CA LEU A 26 -6.65 -6.36 18.63
C LEU A 26 -5.46 -6.03 19.53
N LYS A 27 -4.23 -6.35 19.07
CA LYS A 27 -2.99 -6.02 19.78
C LYS A 27 -2.82 -4.50 19.94
N GLU A 28 -2.96 -3.76 18.86
CA GLU A 28 -2.83 -2.30 18.84
C GLU A 28 -3.83 -1.63 19.78
N LYS A 29 -5.12 -1.97 19.64
CA LYS A 29 -6.21 -1.40 20.47
C LYS A 29 -6.05 -1.73 21.95
N ALA A 30 -5.68 -2.98 22.27
CA ALA A 30 -5.44 -3.39 23.65
C ALA A 30 -4.28 -2.61 24.27
N THR A 31 -3.14 -2.54 23.56
CA THR A 31 -1.96 -1.79 23.99
C THR A 31 -2.31 -0.31 24.26
N ALA A 32 -2.98 0.34 23.31
CA ALA A 32 -3.39 1.73 23.45
C ALA A 32 -4.33 1.95 24.64
N LYS A 33 -5.32 1.04 24.83
CA LYS A 33 -6.27 1.12 25.95
C LYS A 33 -5.62 0.93 27.33
N PHE A 34 -4.67 -0.01 27.47
CA PHE A 34 -3.93 -0.20 28.72
C PHE A 34 -3.08 1.04 29.03
N GLN A 35 -2.42 1.61 28.04
CA GLN A 35 -1.66 2.86 28.22
C GLN A 35 -2.55 4.06 28.58
N GLU A 36 -3.70 4.23 27.88
CA GLU A 36 -4.67 5.28 28.19
C GLU A 36 -5.20 5.16 29.65
N MET A 37 -5.42 3.92 30.09
CA MET A 37 -5.86 3.63 31.46
C MET A 37 -4.70 3.58 32.47
N ARG A 38 -3.47 3.84 32.07
CA ARG A 38 -2.30 3.81 32.94
C ARG A 38 -2.14 2.49 33.71
N LEU A 39 -2.36 1.39 32.98
CA LEU A 39 -2.15 0.03 33.45
C LEU A 39 -0.81 -0.48 32.90
N ASP A 40 0.13 -0.76 33.77
CA ASP A 40 1.42 -1.33 33.38
C ASP A 40 1.25 -2.79 32.98
N PHE A 41 2.02 -3.24 32.01
CA PHE A 41 2.08 -4.62 31.53
C PHE A 41 3.46 -4.90 30.88
N ASP A 42 3.85 -6.17 30.82
CA ASP A 42 5.12 -6.57 30.21
C ASP A 42 4.96 -6.81 28.70
N GLU A 43 4.00 -7.64 28.29
CA GLU A 43 3.84 -8.07 26.92
C GLU A 43 2.38 -8.23 26.53
N VAL A 44 2.03 -7.83 25.31
CA VAL A 44 0.73 -8.08 24.68
C VAL A 44 0.93 -8.98 23.48
N THR A 45 0.35 -10.17 23.51
CA THR A 45 0.40 -11.19 22.45
C THR A 45 -1.00 -11.49 21.94
N THR A 46 -1.13 -11.68 20.63
CA THR A 46 -2.40 -12.11 20.00
C THR A 46 -2.21 -13.44 19.29
N LEU A 47 -3.12 -14.35 19.51
CA LEU A 47 -3.12 -15.71 18.95
C LEU A 47 -4.43 -15.94 18.20
N GLY A 48 -4.38 -16.72 17.12
CA GLY A 48 -5.56 -16.92 16.30
C GLY A 48 -5.63 -18.26 15.58
N THR A 49 -6.87 -18.77 15.51
CA THR A 49 -7.26 -19.93 14.68
C THR A 49 -8.51 -19.56 13.88
N PRO A 50 -9.00 -20.38 12.93
CA PRO A 50 -10.24 -20.07 12.21
C PRO A 50 -11.41 -19.67 13.09
N ARG A 51 -11.52 -20.25 14.30
CA ARG A 51 -12.69 -20.08 15.18
C ARG A 51 -12.45 -19.24 16.42
N ARG A 52 -11.23 -18.74 16.63
CA ARG A 52 -10.89 -17.95 17.83
C ARG A 52 -9.83 -16.89 17.58
N THR A 53 -9.99 -15.81 18.28
CA THR A 53 -9.01 -14.72 18.39
C THR A 53 -8.75 -14.51 19.87
N ALA A 54 -7.51 -14.65 20.29
CA ALA A 54 -7.13 -14.52 21.70
C ALA A 54 -6.14 -13.37 21.90
N LEU A 55 -6.29 -12.70 23.04
CA LEU A 55 -5.38 -11.70 23.58
C LEU A 55 -4.81 -12.23 24.89
N LEU A 56 -3.51 -12.28 24.99
CA LEU A 56 -2.77 -12.59 26.21
C LEU A 56 -1.97 -11.37 26.63
N VAL A 57 -2.07 -10.98 27.89
CA VAL A 57 -1.27 -9.89 28.45
C VAL A 57 -0.55 -10.40 29.67
N LYS A 58 0.79 -10.35 29.63
CA LYS A 58 1.62 -10.78 30.77
C LYS A 58 1.80 -9.65 31.78
N ASN A 59 1.71 -10.02 33.04
CA ASN A 59 1.99 -9.14 34.18
C ASN A 59 1.23 -7.81 34.12
N LEU A 60 -0.07 -7.84 33.81
CA LEU A 60 -0.93 -6.65 33.89
C LEU A 60 -1.08 -6.22 35.36
N ALA A 61 -0.84 -4.96 35.65
CA ALA A 61 -0.89 -4.39 37.02
C ALA A 61 -2.26 -4.58 37.69
N GLU A 62 -2.29 -4.88 38.98
CA GLU A 62 -3.55 -5.03 39.75
C GLU A 62 -4.27 -3.71 39.99
N THR A 63 -3.57 -2.60 39.88
CA THR A 63 -4.11 -1.27 40.14
C THR A 63 -3.59 -0.29 39.10
N GLN A 64 -4.49 0.55 38.63
CA GLN A 64 -4.18 1.68 37.76
C GLN A 64 -3.22 2.63 38.46
N GLN A 65 -2.22 3.17 37.74
CA GLN A 65 -1.37 4.22 38.29
C GLN A 65 -2.18 5.48 38.60
N GLY A 66 -1.97 6.02 39.81
CA GLY A 66 -2.57 7.30 40.20
C GLY A 66 -2.17 8.41 39.25
N ALA A 67 -3.07 9.34 38.98
CA ALA A 67 -2.75 10.56 38.24
C ALA A 67 -2.67 11.74 39.23
N SER A 68 -1.60 12.51 39.09
CA SER A 68 -1.49 13.81 39.74
C SER A 68 -1.53 14.89 38.68
N SER A 69 -2.48 15.78 38.78
CA SER A 69 -2.60 16.95 37.88
C SER A 69 -2.39 18.23 38.68
N GLU A 70 -1.43 19.03 38.26
CA GLU A 70 -1.14 20.34 38.86
C GLU A 70 -1.83 21.44 38.05
N TYR A 71 -2.78 22.14 38.65
CA TYR A 71 -3.51 23.24 38.02
C TYR A 71 -3.01 24.59 38.57
N LYS A 72 -2.51 25.45 37.68
CA LYS A 72 -2.11 26.81 38.05
C LYS A 72 -3.34 27.67 38.32
N GLY A 73 -3.38 28.31 39.51
CA GLY A 73 -4.44 29.20 39.94
C GLY A 73 -4.02 30.68 39.97
N PRO A 74 -4.74 31.51 40.74
CA PRO A 74 -4.45 32.91 40.87
C PRO A 74 -3.07 33.16 41.53
N SER A 75 -2.51 34.36 41.34
CA SER A 75 -1.29 34.75 42.04
C SER A 75 -1.52 34.80 43.57
N THR A 76 -0.44 34.57 44.33
CA THR A 76 -0.50 34.61 45.82
C THR A 76 -1.04 35.93 46.36
N ALA A 77 -0.78 37.05 45.68
CA ALA A 77 -1.31 38.36 46.04
C ALA A 77 -2.85 38.48 45.91
N ILE A 78 -3.44 37.66 45.06
CA ILE A 78 -4.91 37.59 44.86
C ILE A 78 -5.51 36.45 45.69
N ALA A 79 -4.75 35.38 45.88
CA ALA A 79 -5.19 34.18 46.57
C ALA A 79 -5.29 34.33 48.08
N PHE A 80 -4.44 35.16 48.70
CA PHE A 80 -4.38 35.39 50.14
C PHE A 80 -4.54 36.87 50.47
N ASP A 81 -5.15 37.18 51.63
CA ASP A 81 -5.23 38.52 52.17
C ASP A 81 -3.94 38.91 52.91
N LYS A 82 -3.89 40.12 53.47
CA LYS A 82 -2.72 40.63 54.19
C LYS A 82 -2.39 39.85 55.49
N ASP A 83 -3.36 39.14 56.02
CA ASP A 83 -3.25 38.30 57.22
C ASP A 83 -2.98 36.84 56.90
N GLY A 84 -2.82 36.52 55.59
CA GLY A 84 -2.55 35.16 55.11
C GLY A 84 -3.77 34.26 54.95
N ASN A 85 -5.00 34.79 55.09
CA ASN A 85 -6.20 34.00 54.92
C ASN A 85 -6.60 33.87 53.45
N PRO A 86 -7.16 32.71 53.04
CA PRO A 86 -7.60 32.50 51.65
C PRO A 86 -8.77 33.39 51.26
N THR A 87 -8.62 34.10 50.15
CA THR A 87 -9.67 34.95 49.59
C THR A 87 -10.73 34.14 48.85
N LYS A 88 -11.81 34.82 48.44
CA LYS A 88 -12.85 34.18 47.59
C LYS A 88 -12.28 33.61 46.29
N ALA A 89 -11.18 34.17 45.78
CA ALA A 89 -10.51 33.68 44.56
C ALA A 89 -9.82 32.34 44.80
N ALA A 90 -9.10 32.15 45.90
CA ALA A 90 -8.50 30.86 46.27
C ALA A 90 -9.56 29.81 46.59
N ILE A 91 -10.62 30.19 47.35
CA ILE A 91 -11.72 29.27 47.67
C ILE A 91 -12.47 28.83 46.41
N GLY A 92 -12.77 29.76 45.49
CA GLY A 92 -13.42 29.46 44.23
C GLY A 92 -12.57 28.57 43.32
N PHE A 93 -11.26 28.81 43.27
CA PHE A 93 -10.32 27.99 42.51
C PHE A 93 -10.21 26.57 43.07
N ALA A 94 -10.01 26.40 44.37
CA ALA A 94 -9.94 25.11 45.05
C ALA A 94 -11.24 24.31 44.86
N ARG A 95 -12.39 24.95 45.04
CA ARG A 95 -13.70 24.33 44.80
C ARG A 95 -13.88 23.88 43.34
N GLY A 96 -13.44 24.73 42.38
CA GLY A 96 -13.53 24.39 40.95
C GLY A 96 -12.63 23.23 40.54
N LYS A 97 -11.60 22.93 41.34
CA LYS A 97 -10.67 21.81 41.13
C LYS A 97 -10.91 20.65 42.09
N LYS A 98 -11.95 20.70 42.94
CA LYS A 98 -12.32 19.68 43.93
C LYS A 98 -11.19 19.38 44.96
N VAL A 99 -10.43 20.38 45.34
CA VAL A 99 -9.35 20.29 46.30
C VAL A 99 -9.70 21.16 47.50
N ASP A 100 -9.24 20.78 48.73
CA ASP A 100 -9.42 21.64 49.90
C ASP A 100 -8.53 22.88 49.71
N VAL A 101 -9.02 24.03 50.24
CA VAL A 101 -8.25 25.29 50.19
C VAL A 101 -6.94 25.16 50.98
N ALA A 102 -6.94 24.33 52.03
CA ALA A 102 -5.76 24.04 52.83
C ALA A 102 -4.68 23.26 52.10
N ASP A 103 -5.06 22.50 51.03
CA ASP A 103 -4.13 21.70 50.23
C ASP A 103 -3.57 22.46 49.01
N LEU A 104 -3.88 23.74 48.88
CA LEU A 104 -3.29 24.56 47.82
C LEU A 104 -1.79 24.78 48.07
N VAL A 105 -0.98 24.44 47.08
CA VAL A 105 0.49 24.60 47.10
C VAL A 105 0.88 25.95 46.48
N VAL A 106 1.75 26.71 47.15
CA VAL A 106 2.31 27.95 46.62
C VAL A 106 3.64 27.66 45.92
N LYS A 107 3.72 28.00 44.63
CA LYS A 107 4.92 27.82 43.82
C LYS A 107 5.04 28.99 42.83
N ASP A 108 6.22 29.56 42.67
CA ASP A 108 6.53 30.66 41.72
C ASP A 108 5.56 31.84 41.77
N GLY A 109 5.10 32.22 43.00
CA GLY A 109 4.20 33.37 43.21
C GLY A 109 2.73 33.10 42.79
N TYR A 110 2.34 31.86 42.57
CA TYR A 110 0.96 31.41 42.26
C TYR A 110 0.53 30.29 43.19
N VAL A 111 -0.77 30.13 43.38
CA VAL A 111 -1.32 28.94 44.00
C VAL A 111 -1.59 27.85 42.99
N TYR A 112 -1.33 26.61 43.36
CA TYR A 112 -1.58 25.43 42.54
C TYR A 112 -2.51 24.49 43.32
N ALA A 113 -3.49 23.95 42.62
CA ALA A 113 -4.31 22.83 43.10
C ALA A 113 -3.70 21.53 42.54
N VAL A 114 -3.27 20.66 43.44
CA VAL A 114 -2.80 19.32 43.10
C VAL A 114 -3.98 18.36 43.31
N SER A 115 -4.54 17.89 42.20
CA SER A 115 -5.59 16.84 42.26
C SER A 115 -4.90 15.48 42.06
N SER A 116 -4.94 14.64 43.09
CA SER A 116 -4.50 13.24 42.97
C SER A 116 -5.73 12.36 42.82
N GLU A 117 -5.80 11.62 41.72
CA GLU A 117 -6.76 10.54 41.53
C GLU A 117 -6.08 9.22 41.93
N GLU A 118 -6.62 8.55 42.94
CA GLU A 118 -6.20 7.18 43.24
C GLU A 118 -6.55 6.25 42.09
N GLY A 119 -5.62 5.34 41.75
CA GLY A 119 -5.86 4.35 40.72
C GLY A 119 -6.95 3.35 41.15
N LYS A 120 -7.83 3.00 40.22
CA LYS A 120 -8.84 1.95 40.41
C LYS A 120 -8.22 0.57 40.32
N GLN A 121 -8.88 -0.41 40.93
CA GLN A 121 -8.50 -1.81 40.76
C GLN A 121 -8.73 -2.27 39.31
N THR A 122 -7.76 -2.97 38.74
CA THR A 122 -7.82 -3.43 37.35
C THR A 122 -9.04 -4.31 37.09
N VAL A 123 -9.41 -5.16 38.05
CA VAL A 123 -10.58 -6.03 37.93
C VAL A 123 -11.89 -5.25 37.75
N GLU A 124 -11.98 -4.02 38.27
CA GLU A 124 -13.15 -3.14 38.10
C GLU A 124 -13.21 -2.49 36.71
N LEU A 125 -12.06 -2.33 36.07
CA LEU A 125 -11.91 -1.68 34.75
C LEU A 125 -12.09 -2.67 33.61
N LEU A 126 -11.65 -3.91 33.78
CA LEU A 126 -11.59 -4.94 32.75
C LEU A 126 -12.92 -5.23 32.07
N PRO A 127 -14.09 -5.34 32.78
CA PRO A 127 -15.36 -5.65 32.11
C PRO A 127 -15.72 -4.66 31.00
N THR A 128 -15.57 -3.37 31.25
CA THR A 128 -15.85 -2.32 30.27
C THR A 128 -14.80 -2.31 29.18
N LEU A 129 -13.50 -2.40 29.53
CA LEU A 129 -12.39 -2.39 28.60
C LEU A 129 -12.46 -3.56 27.61
N LEU A 130 -12.66 -4.78 28.10
CA LEU A 130 -12.72 -5.97 27.25
C LEU A 130 -13.93 -5.96 26.32
N LYS A 131 -15.07 -5.48 26.82
CA LYS A 131 -16.26 -5.27 25.99
C LYS A 131 -15.98 -4.28 24.86
N GLU A 132 -15.38 -3.12 25.15
CA GLU A 132 -15.02 -2.11 24.16
C GLU A 132 -14.00 -2.64 23.13
N LEU A 133 -13.06 -3.48 23.55
CA LEU A 133 -12.11 -4.12 22.63
C LEU A 133 -12.82 -5.03 21.64
N VAL A 134 -13.75 -5.87 22.09
CA VAL A 134 -14.51 -6.77 21.20
C VAL A 134 -15.42 -5.98 20.26
N GLU A 135 -16.19 -5.03 20.78
CA GLU A 135 -17.13 -4.22 20.01
C GLU A 135 -16.42 -3.24 19.04
N GLY A 136 -15.20 -2.85 19.38
CA GLY A 136 -14.38 -1.92 18.60
C GLY A 136 -13.61 -2.54 17.45
N LEU A 137 -13.66 -3.87 17.25
CA LEU A 137 -13.00 -4.50 16.10
C LEU A 137 -13.72 -4.17 14.79
N ASN A 138 -12.94 -3.83 13.77
CA ASN A 138 -13.44 -3.51 12.45
C ASN A 138 -13.03 -4.59 11.43
N PHE A 139 -13.92 -4.88 10.51
CA PHE A 139 -13.73 -5.93 9.52
C PHE A 139 -14.11 -5.43 8.11
N PRO A 140 -13.45 -5.90 7.05
CA PRO A 140 -13.80 -5.54 5.67
C PRO A 140 -15.23 -5.93 5.29
N LYS A 141 -15.73 -7.04 5.85
CA LYS A 141 -17.12 -7.51 5.70
C LYS A 141 -17.66 -7.93 7.04
N ASN A 142 -18.87 -7.46 7.34
CA ASN A 142 -19.62 -7.76 8.56
C ASN A 142 -20.92 -8.46 8.21
N MET A 143 -21.42 -9.26 9.15
CA MET A 143 -22.76 -9.82 9.09
C MET A 143 -23.54 -9.56 10.39
N ARG A 144 -24.86 -9.69 10.31
CA ARG A 144 -25.77 -9.79 11.46
C ARG A 144 -26.25 -11.24 11.54
N TRP A 145 -26.65 -11.65 12.72
CA TRP A 145 -27.23 -12.99 12.93
C TRP A 145 -28.32 -12.96 14.00
N GLY A 146 -29.26 -13.89 13.88
CA GLY A 146 -30.43 -13.93 14.76
C GLY A 146 -31.25 -12.64 14.66
N ASP A 147 -31.65 -12.12 15.79
CA ASP A 147 -32.40 -10.88 15.97
C ASP A 147 -31.53 -9.70 16.46
N LEU A 148 -30.18 -9.86 16.38
CA LEU A 148 -29.24 -8.88 16.89
C LEU A 148 -28.95 -7.78 15.87
N ASP A 149 -28.88 -6.55 16.37
CA ASP A 149 -28.37 -5.40 15.59
C ASP A 149 -26.83 -5.33 15.55
N PHE A 150 -26.16 -6.13 16.40
CA PHE A 150 -24.71 -6.21 16.45
C PHE A 150 -24.12 -6.78 15.14
N ARG A 151 -23.00 -6.20 14.72
CA ARG A 151 -22.30 -6.63 13.52
C ARG A 151 -20.91 -7.12 13.87
N PHE A 152 -20.56 -8.30 13.35
CA PHE A 152 -19.23 -8.88 13.49
C PHE A 152 -18.84 -9.65 12.23
N VAL A 153 -17.58 -10.08 12.12
CA VAL A 153 -17.09 -10.85 10.96
C VAL A 153 -17.83 -12.19 10.81
N ARG A 154 -18.11 -12.86 11.94
CA ARG A 154 -18.88 -14.11 12.07
C ARG A 154 -19.63 -14.11 13.40
N PRO A 155 -20.67 -14.93 13.56
CA PRO A 155 -21.40 -15.04 14.82
C PRO A 155 -20.50 -15.38 16.00
N LEU A 156 -20.60 -14.61 17.10
CA LEU A 156 -19.96 -14.93 18.36
C LEU A 156 -20.61 -16.19 18.95
N ARG A 157 -19.79 -17.10 19.47
CA ARG A 157 -20.24 -18.38 20.04
C ARG A 157 -19.89 -18.57 21.50
N TRP A 158 -18.75 -18.05 21.93
CA TRP A 158 -18.32 -18.05 23.33
C TRP A 158 -17.34 -16.91 23.58
N LEU A 159 -17.16 -16.54 24.83
CA LEU A 159 -16.15 -15.60 25.30
C LEU A 159 -15.46 -16.21 26.53
N VAL A 160 -14.13 -16.16 26.56
CA VAL A 160 -13.35 -16.43 27.77
C VAL A 160 -12.64 -15.17 28.18
N ALA A 161 -12.78 -14.81 29.47
CA ALA A 161 -12.06 -13.67 30.03
C ALA A 161 -11.60 -14.00 31.44
N LEU A 162 -10.28 -14.06 31.62
CA LEU A 162 -9.64 -14.38 32.89
C LEU A 162 -8.59 -13.35 33.24
N TYR A 163 -8.59 -12.90 34.48
CA TYR A 163 -7.48 -12.15 35.07
C TYR A 163 -6.85 -13.03 36.15
N ASP A 164 -5.75 -13.67 35.81
CA ASP A 164 -5.18 -14.83 36.49
C ASP A 164 -6.21 -16.00 36.56
N GLU A 165 -6.79 -16.27 37.71
CA GLU A 165 -7.84 -17.30 37.95
C GLU A 165 -9.25 -16.70 38.00
N GLU A 166 -9.37 -15.36 38.06
CA GLU A 166 -10.64 -14.66 38.23
C GLU A 166 -11.33 -14.46 36.88
N VAL A 167 -12.61 -14.82 36.80
CA VAL A 167 -13.44 -14.57 35.63
C VAL A 167 -13.86 -13.11 35.60
N ILE A 168 -13.60 -12.44 34.49
CA ILE A 168 -14.02 -11.08 34.20
C ILE A 168 -15.38 -11.16 33.47
N ASP A 169 -16.44 -10.79 34.12
CA ASP A 169 -17.81 -10.93 33.61
C ASP A 169 -18.22 -9.72 32.75
N PHE A 170 -18.53 -9.96 31.50
CA PHE A 170 -19.16 -9.00 30.58
C PHE A 170 -19.93 -9.73 29.49
N THR A 171 -20.81 -9.01 28.78
CA THR A 171 -21.64 -9.60 27.72
C THR A 171 -21.54 -8.79 26.43
N VAL A 172 -21.35 -9.48 25.30
CA VAL A 172 -21.41 -8.94 23.95
C VAL A 172 -22.33 -9.84 23.11
N ALA A 173 -23.25 -9.24 22.36
CA ALA A 173 -24.13 -9.96 21.43
C ALA A 173 -24.81 -11.20 22.05
N ASN A 174 -25.32 -11.07 23.28
CA ASN A 174 -25.95 -12.13 24.08
C ASN A 174 -25.05 -13.30 24.49
N VAL A 175 -23.73 -13.13 24.34
CA VAL A 175 -22.72 -14.09 24.81
C VAL A 175 -22.01 -13.50 26.02
N THR A 176 -22.14 -14.19 27.17
CA THR A 176 -21.45 -13.79 28.40
C THR A 176 -20.11 -14.52 28.53
N SER A 177 -19.10 -13.79 28.98
CA SER A 177 -17.76 -14.32 29.20
C SER A 177 -17.74 -15.32 30.37
N GLY A 178 -16.77 -16.23 30.30
CA GLY A 178 -16.56 -17.24 31.34
C GLY A 178 -15.15 -17.78 31.27
N ARG A 179 -14.99 -19.06 31.64
CA ARG A 179 -13.73 -19.79 31.57
C ARG A 179 -13.78 -21.02 30.68
N VAL A 180 -14.89 -21.24 29.96
CA VAL A 180 -15.11 -22.42 29.12
C VAL A 180 -14.88 -22.08 27.67
N SER A 181 -13.92 -22.75 27.07
CA SER A 181 -13.61 -22.70 25.64
C SER A 181 -14.05 -24.00 24.94
N ARG A 182 -14.02 -24.01 23.62
CA ARG A 182 -14.41 -25.17 22.80
C ARG A 182 -13.20 -25.86 22.21
N GLY A 183 -13.14 -27.17 22.33
CA GLY A 183 -12.09 -27.99 21.75
C GLY A 183 -12.18 -28.13 20.24
N HIS A 184 -11.22 -28.83 19.66
CA HIS A 184 -11.23 -29.16 18.24
C HIS A 184 -12.50 -29.94 17.88
N ARG A 185 -13.17 -29.52 16.78
CA ARG A 185 -14.52 -29.99 16.42
C ARG A 185 -14.63 -31.53 16.28
N PHE A 186 -13.57 -32.22 15.91
CA PHE A 186 -13.56 -33.67 15.62
C PHE A 186 -12.61 -34.48 16.51
N LEU A 187 -11.62 -33.85 17.14
CA LEU A 187 -10.61 -34.55 17.95
C LEU A 187 -10.84 -34.43 19.44
N SER A 188 -11.58 -33.43 19.87
CA SER A 188 -11.90 -33.18 21.29
C SER A 188 -13.30 -33.66 21.63
N GLU A 189 -13.52 -33.99 22.92
CA GLU A 189 -14.83 -34.40 23.44
C GLU A 189 -15.79 -33.20 23.72
N GLY A 190 -15.49 -32.02 23.19
CA GLY A 190 -16.34 -30.84 23.31
C GLY A 190 -15.66 -29.65 24.00
N ASP A 191 -16.35 -29.07 24.98
CA ASP A 191 -15.91 -27.88 25.70
C ASP A 191 -14.82 -28.24 26.75
N PHE A 192 -13.89 -27.32 27.01
CA PHE A 192 -12.87 -27.47 28.04
C PHE A 192 -12.75 -26.21 28.90
N THR A 193 -12.28 -26.38 30.13
CA THR A 193 -12.19 -25.30 31.12
C THR A 193 -10.75 -24.79 31.21
N ILE A 194 -10.58 -23.48 31.20
CA ILE A 194 -9.30 -22.80 31.43
C ILE A 194 -9.33 -22.30 32.89
N ASN A 195 -8.42 -22.82 33.70
CA ASN A 195 -8.42 -22.47 35.13
C ASN A 195 -7.66 -21.16 35.39
N LYS A 196 -6.59 -20.91 34.63
CA LYS A 196 -5.72 -19.76 34.78
C LYS A 196 -5.34 -19.20 33.40
N ALA A 197 -5.19 -17.89 33.29
CA ALA A 197 -4.84 -17.22 32.04
C ALA A 197 -3.54 -17.76 31.42
N SER A 198 -2.52 -18.04 32.26
CA SER A 198 -1.22 -18.60 31.84
C SER A 198 -1.31 -20.00 31.25
N ASP A 199 -2.36 -20.76 31.55
CA ASP A 199 -2.51 -22.16 31.12
C ASP A 199 -3.15 -22.29 29.73
N TYR A 200 -3.53 -21.17 29.12
CA TYR A 200 -4.35 -21.11 27.91
C TYR A 200 -3.77 -21.93 26.74
N GLU A 201 -2.51 -21.72 26.40
CA GLU A 201 -1.89 -22.45 25.27
C GLU A 201 -1.85 -23.96 25.51
N GLN A 202 -1.53 -24.38 26.75
CA GLN A 202 -1.49 -25.79 27.09
C GLN A 202 -2.90 -26.41 27.09
N ALA A 203 -3.86 -25.72 27.65
CA ALA A 203 -5.26 -26.16 27.63
C ALA A 203 -5.80 -26.30 26.19
N CYS A 204 -5.48 -25.38 25.31
CA CYS A 204 -5.77 -25.47 23.88
C CYS A 204 -5.10 -26.69 23.23
N LYS A 205 -3.81 -26.93 23.52
CA LYS A 205 -3.05 -28.07 22.99
C LYS A 205 -3.64 -29.41 23.42
N ASP A 206 -4.05 -29.52 24.68
CA ASP A 206 -4.70 -30.73 25.23
C ASP A 206 -6.07 -30.97 24.59
N ALA A 207 -6.72 -29.91 24.10
CA ALA A 207 -7.96 -29.95 23.33
C ALA A 207 -7.74 -30.03 21.80
N PHE A 208 -6.55 -30.42 21.36
CA PHE A 208 -6.15 -30.54 19.95
C PHE A 208 -6.24 -29.20 19.17
N ILE A 209 -5.76 -28.13 19.79
CA ILE A 209 -5.69 -26.81 19.15
C ILE A 209 -4.29 -26.23 19.34
N ILE A 210 -3.61 -25.99 18.24
CA ILE A 210 -2.38 -25.24 18.23
C ILE A 210 -2.77 -23.77 18.01
N VAL A 211 -3.02 -23.05 19.11
CA VAL A 211 -3.59 -21.69 19.05
C VAL A 211 -2.61 -20.65 18.50
N ASP A 212 -1.31 -20.84 18.73
CA ASP A 212 -0.23 -19.99 18.23
C ASP A 212 -0.04 -20.23 16.73
N GLN A 213 -0.33 -19.21 15.93
CA GLN A 213 -0.21 -19.25 14.47
C GLN A 213 1.22 -19.46 13.98
N GLU A 214 2.23 -18.95 14.69
CA GLU A 214 3.63 -19.14 14.29
C GLU A 214 4.08 -20.57 14.54
N LYS A 215 3.75 -21.15 15.68
CA LYS A 215 3.99 -22.58 15.93
C LYS A 215 3.27 -23.46 14.90
N ARG A 216 2.06 -23.09 14.54
CA ARG A 216 1.26 -23.79 13.52
C ARG A 216 1.89 -23.68 12.14
N ARG A 217 2.43 -22.49 11.78
CA ARG A 217 3.21 -22.23 10.55
C ARG A 217 4.40 -23.19 10.46
N ASP A 218 5.21 -23.25 11.51
CA ASP A 218 6.41 -24.09 11.55
C ASP A 218 6.09 -25.57 11.38
N ILE A 219 5.03 -26.03 12.06
CA ILE A 219 4.58 -27.43 11.96
C ILE A 219 4.10 -27.75 10.54
N ILE A 220 3.28 -26.91 9.94
CA ILE A 220 2.76 -27.10 8.57
C ILE A 220 3.92 -27.15 7.59
N LYS A 221 4.83 -26.16 7.65
CA LYS A 221 5.99 -26.08 6.77
C LYS A 221 6.89 -27.30 6.87
N ALA A 222 7.22 -27.70 8.10
CA ALA A 222 8.06 -28.88 8.32
C ALA A 222 7.42 -30.17 7.76
N GLN A 223 6.12 -30.37 7.97
CA GLN A 223 5.42 -31.55 7.44
C GLN A 223 5.38 -31.53 5.89
N ILE A 224 5.14 -30.39 5.28
CA ILE A 224 5.11 -30.26 3.81
C ILE A 224 6.50 -30.55 3.22
N GLU A 225 7.55 -29.98 3.79
CA GLU A 225 8.93 -30.17 3.34
C GLU A 225 9.38 -31.64 3.50
N GLU A 226 9.04 -32.28 4.60
CA GLU A 226 9.33 -33.71 4.85
C GLU A 226 8.66 -34.61 3.80
N ILE A 227 7.37 -34.38 3.54
CA ILE A 227 6.61 -35.15 2.55
C ILE A 227 7.17 -34.93 1.14
N ALA A 228 7.42 -33.67 0.73
CA ALA A 228 7.97 -33.37 -0.58
C ALA A 228 9.32 -34.04 -0.82
N LYS A 229 10.22 -34.00 0.19
CA LYS A 229 11.53 -34.65 0.17
C LYS A 229 11.44 -36.17 0.07
N ALA A 230 10.46 -36.79 0.75
CA ALA A 230 10.23 -38.24 0.65
C ALA A 230 9.84 -38.67 -0.78
N HIS A 231 9.34 -37.78 -1.58
CA HIS A 231 9.00 -37.98 -2.99
C HIS A 231 10.03 -37.41 -3.99
N ASN A 232 11.25 -37.12 -3.54
CA ASN A 232 12.35 -36.56 -4.34
C ASN A 232 11.97 -35.25 -5.02
N GLY A 233 11.26 -34.38 -4.33
CA GLY A 233 10.86 -33.06 -4.81
C GLY A 233 10.89 -32.02 -3.71
N HIS A 234 10.50 -30.82 -4.07
CA HIS A 234 10.24 -29.72 -3.15
C HIS A 234 8.84 -29.15 -3.39
N ALA A 235 8.17 -28.73 -2.33
CA ALA A 235 6.86 -28.09 -2.44
C ALA A 235 7.00 -26.61 -2.78
N GLU A 236 6.16 -26.11 -3.68
CA GLU A 236 6.05 -24.68 -3.91
C GLU A 236 5.21 -24.05 -2.80
N ILE A 237 5.90 -23.50 -1.79
CA ILE A 237 5.28 -22.86 -0.63
C ILE A 237 5.36 -21.35 -0.83
N THR A 238 4.27 -20.74 -1.32
CA THR A 238 4.15 -19.28 -1.34
C THR A 238 3.66 -18.79 0.02
N GLU A 239 4.11 -17.63 0.46
CA GLU A 239 3.70 -17.07 1.75
C GLU A 239 2.20 -16.86 1.85
N ASP A 240 1.55 -16.37 0.77
CA ASP A 240 0.11 -16.15 0.73
C ASP A 240 -0.69 -17.46 0.95
N LEU A 241 -0.28 -18.55 0.26
CA LEU A 241 -0.92 -19.85 0.42
C LEU A 241 -0.70 -20.42 1.82
N LEU A 242 0.54 -20.31 2.31
CA LEU A 242 0.89 -20.79 3.66
C LEU A 242 0.10 -20.03 4.72
N GLU A 243 0.07 -18.69 4.65
CA GLU A 243 -0.70 -17.87 5.56
C GLU A 243 -2.19 -18.23 5.53
N GLU A 244 -2.77 -18.42 4.34
CA GLU A 244 -4.16 -18.84 4.23
C GLU A 244 -4.39 -20.19 4.92
N VAL A 245 -3.55 -21.20 4.67
CA VAL A 245 -3.68 -22.55 5.25
C VAL A 245 -3.53 -22.54 6.78
N ILE A 246 -2.62 -21.72 7.32
CA ILE A 246 -2.44 -21.56 8.78
C ILE A 246 -3.76 -21.17 9.47
N TYR A 247 -4.56 -20.30 8.84
CA TYR A 247 -5.84 -19.86 9.37
C TYR A 247 -7.05 -20.66 8.87
N LEU A 248 -6.82 -21.81 8.19
CA LEU A 248 -7.88 -22.78 7.88
C LEU A 248 -7.89 -23.96 8.83
N VAL A 249 -6.84 -24.16 9.62
CA VAL A 249 -6.68 -25.33 10.49
C VAL A 249 -6.39 -24.93 11.93
N GLU A 250 -6.82 -25.78 12.86
CA GLU A 250 -6.50 -25.68 14.31
C GLU A 250 -5.47 -26.74 14.73
N TYR A 251 -5.49 -27.91 14.08
CA TYR A 251 -4.58 -29.03 14.30
C TYR A 251 -4.14 -29.61 12.96
N PRO A 252 -2.99 -29.19 12.43
CA PRO A 252 -2.57 -29.52 11.07
C PRO A 252 -2.01 -30.94 10.97
N THR A 253 -2.43 -31.67 9.95
CA THR A 253 -1.81 -32.91 9.48
C THR A 253 -1.70 -32.84 7.96
N ALA A 254 -0.47 -32.78 7.46
CA ALA A 254 -0.21 -32.78 6.02
C ALA A 254 -0.28 -34.20 5.45
N LEU A 255 -0.72 -34.32 4.21
CA LEU A 255 -0.74 -35.57 3.47
C LEU A 255 -0.49 -35.29 1.98
N CYS A 256 0.09 -36.32 1.30
CA CYS A 256 0.34 -36.28 -0.14
C CYS A 256 -0.80 -36.97 -0.89
N GLY A 257 -1.20 -36.38 -2.01
CA GLY A 257 -2.09 -36.98 -3.00
C GLY A 257 -1.43 -37.01 -4.37
N THR A 258 -2.01 -37.77 -5.27
CA THR A 258 -1.52 -37.99 -6.64
C THR A 258 -2.58 -37.63 -7.68
N PHE A 259 -2.12 -37.35 -8.90
CA PHE A 259 -2.98 -37.22 -10.06
C PHE A 259 -2.32 -37.88 -11.30
N GLU A 260 -3.07 -38.06 -12.35
CA GLU A 260 -2.58 -38.77 -13.54
C GLU A 260 -1.59 -37.93 -14.36
N ASP A 261 -0.47 -38.53 -14.78
CA ASP A 261 0.62 -37.91 -15.55
C ASP A 261 0.14 -37.24 -16.86
N LYS A 262 -1.00 -37.66 -17.41
CA LYS A 262 -1.56 -37.06 -18.63
C LYS A 262 -1.79 -35.57 -18.49
N TYR A 263 -2.10 -35.05 -17.26
CA TYR A 263 -2.37 -33.65 -16.99
C TYR A 263 -1.10 -32.80 -16.99
N LEU A 264 0.08 -33.41 -16.87
CA LEU A 264 1.37 -32.72 -17.01
C LEU A 264 1.64 -32.21 -18.43
N LYS A 265 0.80 -32.58 -19.41
CA LYS A 265 0.84 -32.02 -20.77
C LYS A 265 0.18 -30.64 -20.88
N LEU A 266 -0.63 -30.27 -19.89
CA LEU A 266 -1.19 -28.94 -19.80
C LEU A 266 -0.10 -27.93 -19.41
N PRO A 267 -0.27 -26.65 -19.70
CA PRO A 267 0.57 -25.62 -19.12
C PRO A 267 0.64 -25.75 -17.61
N LYS A 268 1.84 -25.58 -17.05
CA LYS A 268 2.10 -25.79 -15.61
C LYS A 268 1.10 -25.01 -14.74
N GLU A 269 0.87 -23.75 -15.08
CA GLU A 269 -0.05 -22.87 -14.35
C GLU A 269 -1.50 -23.35 -14.43
N ALA A 270 -1.93 -23.92 -15.54
CA ALA A 270 -3.29 -24.47 -15.70
C ALA A 270 -3.53 -25.70 -14.80
N VAL A 271 -2.46 -26.42 -14.40
CA VAL A 271 -2.53 -27.51 -13.42
C VAL A 271 -2.41 -26.96 -11.99
N MET A 272 -1.52 -25.99 -11.76
CA MET A 272 -1.24 -25.47 -10.43
C MET A 272 -2.33 -24.56 -9.88
N THR A 273 -2.98 -23.75 -10.72
CA THR A 273 -4.04 -22.82 -10.29
C THR A 273 -5.21 -23.54 -9.60
N PRO A 274 -5.82 -24.61 -10.18
CA PRO A 274 -6.84 -25.37 -9.46
C PRO A 274 -6.36 -25.96 -8.12
N MET A 275 -5.10 -26.35 -8.03
CA MET A 275 -4.52 -26.86 -6.77
C MET A 275 -4.43 -25.74 -5.74
N ARG A 276 -3.74 -24.67 -6.07
CA ARG A 276 -3.35 -23.60 -5.16
C ARG A 276 -4.52 -22.69 -4.81
N ASP A 277 -5.19 -22.16 -5.86
CA ASP A 277 -6.14 -21.06 -5.68
C ASP A 277 -7.56 -21.57 -5.34
N HIS A 278 -7.89 -22.81 -5.73
CA HIS A 278 -9.21 -23.38 -5.46
C HIS A 278 -9.23 -24.40 -4.33
N GLN A 279 -8.16 -25.22 -4.19
CA GLN A 279 -8.13 -26.31 -3.21
C GLN A 279 -7.17 -26.07 -2.04
N ARG A 280 -6.32 -25.06 -2.10
CA ARG A 280 -5.29 -24.76 -1.11
C ARG A 280 -4.29 -25.90 -0.94
N TYR A 281 -3.92 -26.55 -2.06
CA TYR A 281 -2.90 -27.59 -2.11
C TYR A 281 -1.58 -26.98 -2.53
N PHE A 282 -0.49 -27.57 -2.04
CA PHE A 282 0.87 -27.20 -2.39
C PHE A 282 1.37 -28.08 -3.52
N PRO A 283 1.67 -27.54 -4.70
CA PRO A 283 2.28 -28.30 -5.81
C PRO A 283 3.67 -28.79 -5.41
N VAL A 284 4.08 -29.95 -5.95
CA VAL A 284 5.41 -30.52 -5.74
C VAL A 284 6.18 -30.47 -7.06
N LEU A 285 7.41 -29.96 -6.99
CA LEU A 285 8.30 -29.77 -8.13
C LEU A 285 9.55 -30.64 -7.96
N ASP A 286 10.15 -31.04 -9.10
CA ASP A 286 11.46 -31.68 -9.13
C ASP A 286 12.62 -30.66 -9.02
N ASP A 287 13.87 -31.13 -8.99
CA ASP A 287 15.07 -30.28 -8.92
C ASP A 287 15.23 -29.34 -10.13
N ASN A 288 14.53 -29.58 -11.23
CA ASN A 288 14.52 -28.75 -12.42
C ASN A 288 13.31 -27.81 -12.48
N ASN A 289 12.55 -27.69 -11.41
CA ASN A 289 11.30 -26.95 -11.31
C ASN A 289 10.16 -27.44 -12.25
N ASN A 290 10.20 -28.70 -12.69
CA ASN A 290 9.08 -29.30 -13.37
C ASN A 290 8.06 -29.81 -12.34
N LEU A 291 6.77 -29.69 -12.67
CA LEU A 291 5.69 -30.17 -11.83
C LEU A 291 5.69 -31.70 -11.78
N LEU A 292 5.69 -32.25 -10.57
CA LEU A 292 5.46 -33.67 -10.33
C LEU A 292 3.95 -33.96 -10.26
N PRO A 293 3.49 -35.17 -10.57
CA PRO A 293 2.07 -35.54 -10.49
C PRO A 293 1.60 -35.74 -9.04
N LEU A 294 1.99 -34.82 -8.17
CA LEU A 294 1.81 -34.84 -6.72
C LEU A 294 1.31 -33.50 -6.20
N PHE A 295 0.55 -33.54 -5.15
CA PHE A 295 0.19 -32.36 -4.37
C PHE A 295 0.21 -32.67 -2.88
N ILE A 296 0.45 -31.66 -2.04
CA ILE A 296 0.36 -31.79 -0.61
C ILE A 296 -0.79 -30.92 -0.10
N THR A 297 -1.63 -31.48 0.75
CA THR A 297 -2.72 -30.75 1.40
C THR A 297 -2.59 -30.88 2.93
N VAL A 298 -3.16 -29.92 3.64
CA VAL A 298 -3.14 -29.88 5.11
C VAL A 298 -4.56 -30.04 5.63
N ARG A 299 -4.78 -31.16 6.31
CA ARG A 299 -6.05 -31.46 6.98
C ARG A 299 -6.13 -30.75 8.32
N ASN A 300 -7.32 -30.23 8.67
CA ASN A 300 -7.64 -29.84 10.04
C ASN A 300 -8.10 -31.07 10.82
N GLY A 301 -7.16 -31.80 11.43
CA GLY A 301 -7.45 -33.02 12.18
C GLY A 301 -6.22 -33.93 12.28
N GLY A 302 -6.35 -35.05 13.00
CA GLY A 302 -5.31 -36.04 13.18
C GLY A 302 -5.14 -36.99 11.99
N ASP A 303 -4.37 -38.08 12.21
CA ASP A 303 -3.97 -39.07 11.22
C ASP A 303 -4.99 -40.16 10.92
N TYR A 304 -6.14 -40.16 11.62
CA TYR A 304 -7.16 -41.19 11.44
C TYR A 304 -7.75 -41.15 10.00
N CYS A 305 -7.74 -42.32 9.34
CA CYS A 305 -8.28 -42.50 7.98
C CYS A 305 -7.68 -41.55 6.93
N LEU A 306 -6.38 -41.27 6.96
CA LEU A 306 -5.71 -40.41 5.97
C LEU A 306 -5.86 -40.92 4.54
N ASP A 307 -5.88 -42.25 4.33
CA ASP A 307 -6.14 -42.89 3.04
C ASP A 307 -7.47 -42.46 2.40
N LYS A 308 -8.53 -42.32 3.18
CA LYS A 308 -9.84 -41.85 2.73
C LYS A 308 -9.82 -40.36 2.42
N VAL A 309 -9.11 -39.60 3.23
CA VAL A 309 -8.94 -38.14 3.03
C VAL A 309 -8.16 -37.88 1.75
N GLN A 310 -7.03 -38.60 1.57
CA GLN A 310 -6.22 -38.56 0.35
C GLN A 310 -7.07 -38.84 -0.88
N HIS A 311 -7.77 -39.96 -0.91
CA HIS A 311 -8.63 -40.36 -2.04
C HIS A 311 -9.73 -39.34 -2.32
N GLY A 312 -10.30 -38.71 -1.26
CA GLY A 312 -11.28 -37.64 -1.41
C GLY A 312 -10.71 -36.42 -2.11
N ASN A 313 -9.51 -35.98 -1.69
CA ASN A 313 -8.82 -34.82 -2.28
C ASN A 313 -8.37 -35.11 -3.73
N GLU A 314 -7.83 -36.30 -4.00
CA GLU A 314 -7.47 -36.74 -5.36
C GLU A 314 -8.68 -36.74 -6.31
N ARG A 315 -9.85 -37.17 -5.84
CA ARG A 315 -11.08 -37.16 -6.62
C ARG A 315 -11.52 -35.74 -6.99
N VAL A 316 -11.44 -34.80 -6.03
CA VAL A 316 -11.79 -33.39 -6.29
C VAL A 316 -10.82 -32.78 -7.29
N LEU A 317 -9.52 -32.97 -7.10
CA LEU A 317 -8.51 -32.44 -8.02
C LEU A 317 -8.66 -33.02 -9.43
N ARG A 318 -8.88 -34.36 -9.53
CA ARG A 318 -9.08 -35.04 -10.81
C ARG A 318 -10.23 -34.43 -11.60
N ALA A 319 -11.34 -34.08 -10.97
CA ALA A 319 -12.46 -33.44 -11.63
C ALA A 319 -12.06 -32.08 -12.21
N ARG A 320 -11.36 -31.25 -11.43
CA ARG A 320 -10.87 -29.94 -11.87
C ARG A 320 -9.86 -30.02 -13.01
N LEU A 321 -8.93 -30.98 -12.93
CA LEU A 321 -7.95 -31.21 -14.01
C LEU A 321 -8.57 -31.75 -15.28
N ALA A 322 -9.62 -32.57 -15.15
CA ALA A 322 -10.39 -33.06 -16.32
C ALA A 322 -11.13 -31.90 -17.03
N ASP A 323 -11.70 -30.97 -16.25
CA ASP A 323 -12.32 -29.76 -16.79
C ASP A 323 -11.26 -28.89 -17.50
N ALA A 324 -10.11 -28.66 -16.84
CA ALA A 324 -9.00 -27.89 -17.43
C ALA A 324 -8.50 -28.52 -18.75
N GLN A 325 -8.34 -29.86 -18.81
CA GLN A 325 -7.96 -30.56 -20.03
C GLN A 325 -9.01 -30.38 -21.13
N PHE A 326 -10.29 -30.52 -20.79
CA PHE A 326 -11.38 -30.34 -21.74
C PHE A 326 -11.37 -28.90 -22.32
N PHE A 327 -11.28 -27.89 -21.51
CA PHE A 327 -11.25 -26.49 -21.98
C PHE A 327 -10.01 -26.20 -22.82
N PHE A 328 -8.84 -26.70 -22.39
CA PHE A 328 -7.61 -26.56 -23.18
C PHE A 328 -7.74 -27.19 -24.56
N ASP A 329 -8.29 -28.43 -24.65
CA ASP A 329 -8.46 -29.11 -25.90
C ASP A 329 -9.51 -28.43 -26.82
N GLU A 330 -10.56 -27.83 -26.24
CA GLU A 330 -11.53 -27.02 -26.99
C GLU A 330 -10.89 -25.74 -27.51
N ASP A 331 -10.14 -25.04 -26.68
CA ASP A 331 -9.49 -23.79 -27.06
C ASP A 331 -8.45 -24.00 -28.16
N ARG A 332 -7.73 -25.13 -28.15
CA ARG A 332 -6.73 -25.48 -29.17
C ARG A 332 -7.29 -25.83 -30.54
N LYS A 333 -8.62 -25.89 -30.70
CA LYS A 333 -9.26 -26.04 -32.03
C LYS A 333 -9.17 -24.79 -32.89
N HIS A 334 -8.86 -23.63 -32.26
CA HIS A 334 -8.74 -22.34 -32.88
C HIS A 334 -7.39 -21.70 -32.49
N SER A 335 -6.88 -20.82 -33.35
CA SER A 335 -5.74 -20.01 -32.99
C SER A 335 -6.12 -18.89 -32.01
N LEU A 336 -5.16 -18.37 -31.24
CA LEU A 336 -5.39 -17.20 -30.38
C LEU A 336 -5.91 -16.01 -31.20
N TYR A 337 -5.46 -15.87 -32.45
CA TYR A 337 -5.92 -14.80 -33.33
C TYR A 337 -7.41 -14.94 -33.71
N ASP A 338 -7.94 -16.16 -33.82
CA ASP A 338 -9.38 -16.38 -34.08
C ASP A 338 -10.25 -15.87 -32.93
N TYR A 339 -9.73 -15.88 -31.69
CA TYR A 339 -10.41 -15.34 -30.54
C TYR A 339 -10.48 -13.81 -30.54
N VAL A 340 -9.58 -13.10 -31.24
CA VAL A 340 -9.64 -11.63 -31.38
C VAL A 340 -10.98 -11.22 -31.99
N GLU A 341 -11.48 -11.92 -32.99
CA GLU A 341 -12.79 -11.63 -33.61
C GLU A 341 -13.97 -11.79 -32.61
N LYS A 342 -13.87 -12.74 -31.69
CA LYS A 342 -14.89 -12.95 -30.65
C LYS A 342 -14.93 -11.78 -29.63
N LEU A 343 -13.86 -11.00 -29.47
CA LEU A 343 -13.84 -9.84 -28.61
C LEU A 343 -14.83 -8.75 -29.04
N LYS A 344 -15.34 -8.77 -30.27
CA LYS A 344 -16.40 -7.88 -30.75
C LYS A 344 -17.73 -8.07 -30.01
N THR A 345 -17.90 -9.20 -29.33
CA THR A 345 -19.10 -9.48 -28.52
C THR A 345 -18.97 -9.07 -27.07
N VAL A 346 -17.76 -8.70 -26.63
CA VAL A 346 -17.47 -8.34 -25.23
C VAL A 346 -17.42 -6.82 -25.11
N VAL A 347 -18.38 -6.25 -24.40
CA VAL A 347 -18.43 -4.79 -24.15
C VAL A 347 -17.30 -4.39 -23.21
N PHE A 348 -16.53 -3.36 -23.59
CA PHE A 348 -15.52 -2.78 -22.72
C PHE A 348 -16.15 -1.89 -21.63
N GLN A 349 -16.80 -0.83 -22.08
CA GLN A 349 -17.63 0.05 -21.24
C GLN A 349 -18.79 0.61 -22.10
N GLU A 350 -19.91 0.92 -21.48
CA GLU A 350 -21.05 1.49 -22.19
C GLU A 350 -20.66 2.78 -22.91
N GLY A 351 -20.87 2.81 -24.23
CA GLY A 351 -20.54 3.94 -25.10
C GLY A 351 -19.05 4.09 -25.46
N LEU A 352 -18.19 3.12 -25.12
CA LEU A 352 -16.75 3.13 -25.45
C LEU A 352 -16.32 1.93 -26.30
N GLY A 353 -17.30 1.19 -26.84
CA GLY A 353 -17.05 0.06 -27.71
C GLY A 353 -16.78 -1.26 -26.99
N THR A 354 -16.15 -2.17 -27.72
CA THR A 354 -15.87 -3.54 -27.31
C THR A 354 -14.40 -3.73 -26.89
N ILE A 355 -14.08 -4.90 -26.34
CA ILE A 355 -12.67 -5.27 -26.09
C ILE A 355 -11.87 -5.38 -27.38
N TYR A 356 -12.53 -5.72 -28.51
CA TYR A 356 -11.89 -5.66 -29.83
C TYR A 356 -11.45 -4.23 -30.19
N ASP A 357 -12.32 -3.25 -30.00
CA ASP A 357 -12.00 -1.84 -30.24
C ASP A 357 -10.86 -1.38 -29.32
N LYS A 358 -10.88 -1.82 -28.05
CA LYS A 358 -9.78 -1.59 -27.11
C LYS A 358 -8.47 -2.18 -27.59
N ALA A 359 -8.43 -3.45 -28.03
CA ALA A 359 -7.21 -4.10 -28.54
C ALA A 359 -6.59 -3.31 -29.71
N ASN A 360 -7.41 -2.78 -30.62
CA ASN A 360 -6.95 -1.92 -31.70
C ASN A 360 -6.39 -0.58 -31.18
N ARG A 361 -7.05 0.06 -30.19
CA ARG A 361 -6.49 1.27 -29.56
C ARG A 361 -5.17 0.99 -28.88
N LEU A 362 -5.04 -0.16 -28.18
CA LEU A 362 -3.80 -0.55 -27.53
C LEU A 362 -2.65 -0.69 -28.53
N ALA A 363 -2.89 -1.28 -29.70
CA ALA A 363 -1.87 -1.43 -30.75
C ALA A 363 -1.34 -0.07 -31.25
N GLU A 364 -2.24 0.91 -31.42
CA GLU A 364 -1.84 2.24 -31.86
C GLU A 364 -1.25 3.08 -30.73
N LEU A 365 -1.77 3.00 -29.50
CA LEU A 365 -1.27 3.75 -28.36
C LEU A 365 0.11 3.24 -27.93
N SER A 366 0.31 1.91 -27.86
CA SER A 366 1.60 1.33 -27.48
C SER A 366 2.68 1.59 -28.52
N ALA A 367 2.32 1.62 -29.81
CA ALA A 367 3.25 2.03 -30.86
C ALA A 367 3.67 3.51 -30.71
N PHE A 368 2.71 4.41 -30.47
CA PHE A 368 2.98 5.81 -30.20
C PHE A 368 3.92 5.98 -29.00
N ILE A 369 3.68 5.28 -27.90
CA ILE A 369 4.58 5.29 -26.73
C ILE A 369 5.97 4.78 -27.14
N GLY A 370 6.03 3.68 -27.91
CA GLY A 370 7.28 3.12 -28.40
C GLY A 370 8.11 4.12 -29.23
N GLU A 371 7.47 4.85 -30.14
CA GLU A 371 8.11 5.92 -30.91
C GLU A 371 8.69 7.01 -30.00
N LYS A 372 7.94 7.43 -28.99
CA LYS A 372 8.36 8.47 -28.04
C LYS A 372 9.54 8.05 -27.15
N VAL A 373 9.64 6.77 -26.81
CA VAL A 373 10.75 6.26 -26.00
C VAL A 373 11.90 5.69 -26.84
N ASN A 374 11.88 5.93 -28.16
CA ASN A 374 12.89 5.49 -29.12
C ASN A 374 13.06 3.96 -29.21
N ALA A 375 11.96 3.21 -29.08
CA ALA A 375 11.95 1.78 -29.36
C ALA A 375 12.25 1.51 -30.85
N THR A 376 12.90 0.40 -31.14
CA THR A 376 13.20 0.00 -32.51
C THR A 376 11.95 -0.38 -33.30
N GLU A 377 12.01 -0.33 -34.62
CA GLU A 377 10.90 -0.77 -35.50
C GLU A 377 10.49 -2.24 -35.22
N ALA A 378 11.47 -3.09 -34.88
CA ALA A 378 11.20 -4.49 -34.54
C ALA A 378 10.41 -4.61 -33.24
N GLU A 379 10.80 -3.87 -32.20
CA GLU A 379 10.08 -3.82 -30.91
C GLU A 379 8.68 -3.25 -31.09
N ILE A 380 8.50 -2.18 -31.87
CA ILE A 380 7.17 -1.60 -32.16
C ILE A 380 6.29 -2.61 -32.91
N LYS A 381 6.85 -3.36 -33.86
CA LYS A 381 6.10 -4.42 -34.57
C LYS A 381 5.66 -5.53 -33.62
N THR A 382 6.57 -6.00 -32.74
CA THR A 382 6.29 -6.98 -31.70
C THR A 382 5.19 -6.47 -30.75
N THR A 383 5.32 -5.22 -30.30
CA THR A 383 4.36 -4.54 -29.44
C THR A 383 2.96 -4.48 -30.04
N LYS A 384 2.83 -4.05 -31.30
CA LYS A 384 1.53 -4.03 -32.01
C LYS A 384 0.90 -5.42 -32.09
N ARG A 385 1.70 -6.44 -32.42
CA ARG A 385 1.20 -7.81 -32.47
C ARG A 385 0.71 -8.30 -31.11
N ALA A 386 1.52 -8.08 -30.08
CA ALA A 386 1.15 -8.43 -28.71
C ALA A 386 -0.12 -7.70 -28.25
N ALA A 387 -0.25 -6.39 -28.52
CA ALA A 387 -1.42 -5.61 -28.14
C ALA A 387 -2.73 -6.12 -28.75
N ILE A 388 -2.73 -6.54 -30.02
CA ILE A 388 -3.89 -7.13 -30.69
C ILE A 388 -4.31 -8.44 -30.02
N LEU A 389 -3.33 -9.27 -29.60
CA LEU A 389 -3.56 -10.59 -29.02
C LEU A 389 -3.79 -10.54 -27.49
N ALA A 390 -3.39 -9.47 -26.84
CA ALA A 390 -3.27 -9.36 -25.39
C ALA A 390 -4.55 -9.70 -24.61
N LYS A 391 -5.72 -9.48 -25.19
CA LYS A 391 -7.02 -9.72 -24.56
C LYS A 391 -7.78 -10.91 -25.16
N ALA A 392 -7.19 -11.60 -26.14
CA ALA A 392 -7.88 -12.65 -26.89
C ALA A 392 -8.25 -13.86 -26.01
N ASP A 393 -7.44 -14.17 -25.02
CA ASP A 393 -7.67 -15.27 -24.08
C ASP A 393 -8.87 -15.06 -23.14
N LEU A 394 -9.34 -13.83 -22.96
CA LEU A 394 -10.52 -13.53 -22.13
C LEU A 394 -11.80 -14.23 -22.59
N VAL A 395 -11.89 -14.62 -23.86
CA VAL A 395 -13.03 -15.32 -24.44
C VAL A 395 -12.72 -16.79 -24.74
N SER A 396 -11.60 -17.31 -24.27
CA SER A 396 -11.28 -18.72 -24.26
C SER A 396 -12.08 -19.47 -23.19
N ALA A 397 -12.36 -20.75 -23.38
CA ALA A 397 -13.09 -21.56 -22.42
C ALA A 397 -12.29 -21.69 -21.11
N MET A 398 -10.96 -21.82 -21.20
CA MET A 398 -10.07 -21.91 -20.05
C MET A 398 -10.15 -20.66 -19.17
N VAL A 399 -10.02 -19.46 -19.74
CA VAL A 399 -10.02 -18.21 -18.96
C VAL A 399 -11.43 -17.84 -18.48
N CYS A 400 -12.48 -18.25 -19.22
CA CYS A 400 -13.85 -18.08 -18.74
C CYS A 400 -14.14 -18.88 -17.46
N GLU A 401 -13.55 -20.08 -17.30
CA GLU A 401 -13.70 -20.90 -16.09
C GLU A 401 -12.65 -20.58 -15.02
N PHE A 402 -11.40 -20.33 -15.42
CA PHE A 402 -10.26 -20.03 -14.55
C PHE A 402 -9.76 -18.61 -14.85
N THR A 403 -10.45 -17.62 -14.31
CA THR A 403 -10.19 -16.20 -14.60
C THR A 403 -8.78 -15.74 -14.20
N GLU A 404 -8.17 -16.43 -13.24
CA GLU A 404 -6.81 -16.18 -12.75
C GLU A 404 -5.75 -16.48 -13.82
N LEU A 405 -6.10 -17.28 -14.84
CA LEU A 405 -5.19 -17.64 -15.94
C LEU A 405 -5.16 -16.63 -17.08
N GLN A 406 -5.86 -15.48 -16.97
CA GLN A 406 -5.80 -14.41 -17.97
C GLN A 406 -4.36 -13.93 -18.16
N GLY A 407 -3.95 -13.73 -19.40
CA GLY A 407 -2.58 -13.38 -19.78
C GLY A 407 -1.64 -14.59 -19.79
N ILE A 408 -1.77 -15.52 -18.84
CA ILE A 408 -1.00 -16.77 -18.78
C ILE A 408 -1.41 -17.65 -19.98
N MET A 409 -2.70 -17.90 -20.14
CA MET A 409 -3.18 -18.72 -21.28
C MET A 409 -2.98 -18.00 -22.60
N GLY A 410 -3.09 -16.67 -22.62
CA GLY A 410 -2.74 -15.87 -23.79
C GLY A 410 -1.30 -16.09 -24.24
N ARG A 411 -0.34 -16.10 -23.31
CA ARG A 411 1.07 -16.44 -23.57
C ARG A 411 1.22 -17.88 -24.12
N GLU A 412 0.63 -18.84 -23.43
CA GLU A 412 0.74 -20.25 -23.81
C GLU A 412 0.12 -20.55 -25.19
N TYR A 413 -1.05 -20.02 -25.46
CA TYR A 413 -1.69 -20.18 -26.77
C TYR A 413 -0.91 -19.47 -27.88
N ALA A 414 -0.36 -18.27 -27.61
CA ALA A 414 0.50 -17.59 -28.57
C ALA A 414 1.73 -18.43 -28.94
N LEU A 415 2.41 -19.02 -27.95
CA LEU A 415 3.56 -19.91 -28.20
C LEU A 415 3.18 -21.13 -29.00
N LEU A 416 2.06 -21.78 -28.66
CA LEU A 416 1.58 -22.97 -29.36
C LEU A 416 1.10 -22.68 -30.80
N ASP A 417 0.72 -21.45 -31.09
CA ASP A 417 0.35 -20.99 -32.43
C ASP A 417 1.56 -20.51 -33.27
N GLY A 418 2.75 -20.53 -32.68
CA GLY A 418 3.99 -20.11 -33.36
C GLY A 418 4.23 -18.63 -33.40
N GLU A 419 3.56 -17.83 -32.55
CA GLU A 419 3.95 -16.45 -32.30
C GLU A 419 5.33 -16.43 -31.60
N GLY A 420 6.10 -15.40 -31.84
CA GLY A 420 7.44 -15.31 -31.24
C GLY A 420 7.37 -15.22 -29.69
N GLN A 421 8.46 -15.67 -29.04
CA GLN A 421 8.59 -15.61 -27.58
C GLN A 421 8.35 -14.20 -27.04
N GLU A 422 8.83 -13.17 -27.72
CA GLU A 422 8.68 -11.76 -27.33
C GLU A 422 7.20 -11.32 -27.32
N VAL A 423 6.43 -11.74 -28.33
CA VAL A 423 4.98 -11.48 -28.41
C VAL A 423 4.26 -12.17 -27.25
N ALA A 424 4.56 -13.44 -27.05
CA ALA A 424 3.94 -14.25 -26.00
C ALA A 424 4.26 -13.69 -24.59
N THR A 425 5.51 -13.31 -24.35
CA THR A 425 5.93 -12.68 -23.10
C THR A 425 5.18 -11.37 -22.87
N ALA A 426 5.09 -10.49 -23.87
CA ALA A 426 4.38 -9.23 -23.77
C ALA A 426 2.86 -9.41 -23.50
N ILE A 427 2.24 -10.46 -24.03
CA ILE A 427 0.85 -10.81 -23.71
C ILE A 427 0.67 -11.10 -22.22
N TYR A 428 1.61 -11.76 -21.58
CA TYR A 428 1.57 -12.00 -20.14
C TYR A 428 1.89 -10.74 -19.34
N GLU A 429 2.96 -10.05 -19.70
CA GLU A 429 3.48 -8.90 -18.96
C GLU A 429 2.60 -7.66 -18.99
N HIS A 430 1.71 -7.51 -19.98
CA HIS A 430 0.90 -6.29 -20.08
C HIS A 430 -0.06 -6.06 -18.88
N TYR A 431 -0.36 -7.11 -18.12
CA TYR A 431 -1.11 -6.97 -16.88
C TYR A 431 -0.27 -6.48 -15.71
N MET A 432 1.06 -6.63 -15.78
CA MET A 432 1.97 -6.25 -14.70
C MET A 432 2.14 -4.72 -14.61
N PRO A 433 2.40 -4.19 -13.40
CA PRO A 433 2.16 -4.85 -12.12
C PRO A 433 0.66 -4.99 -11.83
N ARG A 434 0.25 -6.15 -11.30
CA ARG A 434 -1.16 -6.50 -11.03
C ARG A 434 -1.64 -6.03 -9.65
N PHE A 435 -0.69 -5.95 -8.69
CA PHE A 435 -0.92 -5.53 -7.32
C PHE A 435 0.34 -4.83 -6.76
N ALA A 436 0.24 -4.25 -5.57
CA ALA A 436 1.40 -3.61 -4.93
C ALA A 436 2.48 -4.65 -4.60
N GLY A 437 3.72 -4.41 -5.06
CA GLY A 437 4.85 -5.33 -4.89
C GLY A 437 4.93 -6.44 -5.94
N ASP A 438 4.05 -6.45 -6.95
CA ASP A 438 4.20 -7.34 -8.11
C ASP A 438 5.40 -6.92 -8.97
N ALA A 439 5.92 -7.87 -9.75
CA ALA A 439 6.99 -7.58 -10.69
C ALA A 439 6.55 -6.58 -11.78
N GLU A 440 7.46 -5.74 -12.21
CA GLU A 440 7.26 -4.88 -13.36
C GLU A 440 7.46 -5.67 -14.67
N PRO A 441 6.86 -5.23 -15.80
CA PRO A 441 7.13 -5.83 -17.10
C PRO A 441 8.62 -5.70 -17.45
N ASP A 442 9.28 -6.78 -17.83
CA ASP A 442 10.70 -6.78 -18.15
C ASP A 442 10.99 -6.48 -19.62
N SER A 443 10.17 -7.03 -20.53
CA SER A 443 10.33 -6.80 -21.97
C SER A 443 9.86 -5.41 -22.40
N VAL A 444 10.54 -4.83 -23.41
CA VAL A 444 10.12 -3.54 -23.99
C VAL A 444 8.67 -3.62 -24.48
N ALA A 445 8.30 -4.66 -25.21
CA ALA A 445 6.93 -4.83 -25.70
C ALA A 445 5.90 -4.96 -24.56
N GLY A 446 6.24 -5.69 -23.50
CA GLY A 446 5.39 -5.81 -22.30
C GLY A 446 5.17 -4.46 -21.62
N ARG A 447 6.22 -3.68 -21.41
CA ARG A 447 6.14 -2.32 -20.86
C ARG A 447 5.22 -1.42 -21.68
N LEU A 448 5.43 -1.40 -23.01
CA LEU A 448 4.66 -0.54 -23.90
C LEU A 448 3.17 -0.90 -23.92
N VAL A 449 2.82 -2.19 -23.99
CA VAL A 449 1.42 -2.64 -23.94
C VAL A 449 0.80 -2.39 -22.56
N SER A 450 1.57 -2.60 -21.47
CA SER A 450 1.13 -2.32 -20.11
C SER A 450 0.78 -0.85 -19.90
N LEU A 451 1.67 0.07 -20.34
CA LEU A 451 1.43 1.51 -20.26
C LEU A 451 0.19 1.91 -21.06
N ALA A 452 0.05 1.37 -22.28
CA ALA A 452 -1.11 1.63 -23.15
C ALA A 452 -2.42 1.13 -22.54
N ASP A 453 -2.46 -0.10 -22.02
CA ASP A 453 -3.67 -0.70 -21.43
C ASP A 453 -4.17 0.09 -20.22
N LYS A 454 -3.25 0.43 -19.31
CA LYS A 454 -3.58 1.19 -18.11
C LYS A 454 -3.99 2.63 -18.42
N MET A 455 -3.31 3.31 -19.37
CA MET A 455 -3.67 4.67 -19.76
C MET A 455 -5.01 4.71 -20.50
N ASP A 456 -5.29 3.75 -21.42
CA ASP A 456 -6.59 3.63 -22.09
C ASP A 456 -7.72 3.46 -21.05
N ASN A 457 -7.52 2.63 -20.03
CA ASN A 457 -8.49 2.45 -18.94
C ASN A 457 -8.76 3.76 -18.16
N ILE A 458 -7.69 4.49 -17.81
CA ILE A 458 -7.80 5.75 -17.04
C ILE A 458 -8.55 6.80 -17.86
N VAL A 459 -8.10 7.05 -19.08
CA VAL A 459 -8.68 8.08 -19.95
C VAL A 459 -10.13 7.74 -20.33
N ALA A 460 -10.39 6.48 -20.67
CA ALA A 460 -11.73 5.98 -20.98
C ALA A 460 -12.70 6.20 -19.80
N THR A 461 -12.28 5.82 -18.59
CA THR A 461 -13.12 5.97 -17.40
C THR A 461 -13.33 7.43 -17.01
N PHE A 462 -12.28 8.27 -17.10
CA PHE A 462 -12.41 9.71 -16.85
C PHE A 462 -13.31 10.41 -17.87
N SER A 463 -13.30 9.93 -19.13
CA SER A 463 -14.20 10.44 -20.17
C SER A 463 -15.68 10.23 -19.85
N ARG A 464 -15.99 9.31 -18.94
CA ARG A 464 -17.34 9.05 -18.42
C ARG A 464 -17.64 9.79 -17.12
N GLY A 465 -16.74 10.65 -16.65
CA GLY A 465 -16.86 11.37 -15.38
C GLY A 465 -16.63 10.49 -14.14
N LEU A 466 -16.10 9.27 -14.31
CA LEU A 466 -15.90 8.31 -13.22
C LEU A 466 -14.47 8.42 -12.65
N VAL A 467 -14.16 9.59 -12.10
CA VAL A 467 -12.88 9.85 -11.42
C VAL A 467 -12.95 9.27 -9.99
N PRO A 468 -11.97 8.47 -9.55
CA PRO A 468 -11.98 7.90 -8.18
C PRO A 468 -11.97 8.99 -7.10
N THR A 469 -12.92 8.89 -6.14
CA THR A 469 -13.04 9.83 -5.02
C THR A 469 -13.03 9.10 -3.68
N GLY A 470 -12.38 9.67 -2.66
CA GLY A 470 -12.31 9.09 -1.31
C GLY A 470 -11.83 7.63 -1.34
N SER A 471 -12.59 6.71 -0.76
CA SER A 471 -12.29 5.26 -0.76
C SER A 471 -12.82 4.52 -1.99
N GLN A 472 -13.56 5.18 -2.88
CA GLN A 472 -14.21 4.53 -4.02
C GLN A 472 -13.28 4.51 -5.24
N ASP A 473 -12.91 3.32 -5.68
CA ASP A 473 -12.15 3.06 -6.91
C ASP A 473 -12.54 1.69 -7.49
N PRO A 474 -13.76 1.55 -8.05
CA PRO A 474 -14.29 0.27 -8.48
C PRO A 474 -13.52 -0.34 -9.66
N PHE A 475 -12.75 0.48 -10.40
CA PHE A 475 -11.96 0.06 -11.55
C PHE A 475 -10.46 -0.06 -11.23
N ALA A 476 -10.06 0.09 -9.97
CA ALA A 476 -8.67 0.05 -9.51
C ALA A 476 -7.73 0.99 -10.29
N LEU A 477 -8.23 2.16 -10.69
CA LEU A 477 -7.46 3.13 -11.50
C LEU A 477 -6.25 3.70 -10.75
N ARG A 478 -6.34 3.82 -9.41
CA ARG A 478 -5.21 4.26 -8.59
C ARG A 478 -4.04 3.30 -8.71
N ARG A 479 -4.31 1.99 -8.67
CA ARG A 479 -3.30 0.95 -8.84
C ARG A 479 -2.73 0.98 -10.26
N GLN A 480 -3.57 1.16 -11.26
CA GLN A 480 -3.12 1.25 -12.65
C GLN A 480 -2.21 2.46 -12.88
N ALA A 481 -2.57 3.64 -12.35
CA ALA A 481 -1.72 4.83 -12.43
C ALA A 481 -0.39 4.65 -11.67
N LEU A 482 -0.41 4.00 -10.52
CA LEU A 482 0.80 3.67 -9.78
C LEU A 482 1.71 2.73 -10.59
N GLY A 483 1.14 1.70 -11.24
CA GLY A 483 1.87 0.81 -12.15
C GLY A 483 2.50 1.56 -13.33
N ILE A 484 1.80 2.54 -13.93
CA ILE A 484 2.38 3.41 -14.96
C ILE A 484 3.60 4.17 -14.42
N VAL A 485 3.47 4.78 -13.23
CA VAL A 485 4.54 5.55 -12.60
C VAL A 485 5.77 4.66 -12.35
N HIS A 486 5.60 3.48 -11.78
CA HIS A 486 6.69 2.54 -11.51
C HIS A 486 7.35 2.07 -12.80
N THR A 487 6.57 1.63 -13.80
CA THR A 487 7.10 1.17 -15.09
C THR A 487 7.91 2.27 -15.79
N ILE A 488 7.45 3.53 -15.75
CA ILE A 488 8.19 4.66 -16.37
C ILE A 488 9.49 4.95 -15.62
N ILE A 489 9.48 4.92 -14.29
CA ILE A 489 10.67 5.17 -13.46
C ILE A 489 11.70 4.07 -13.68
N GLU A 490 11.30 2.80 -13.59
CA GLU A 490 12.20 1.65 -13.73
C GLU A 490 12.83 1.58 -15.14
N ALA A 491 12.01 1.78 -16.18
CA ALA A 491 12.50 1.83 -17.55
C ALA A 491 13.26 3.12 -17.90
N ASN A 492 13.25 4.11 -17.02
CA ASN A 492 13.79 5.45 -17.24
C ASN A 492 13.30 6.10 -18.56
N TYR A 493 12.00 5.94 -18.84
CA TYR A 493 11.38 6.48 -20.04
C TYR A 493 11.15 7.98 -19.94
N THR A 494 11.66 8.73 -20.94
CA THR A 494 11.36 10.16 -21.11
C THR A 494 10.09 10.31 -21.94
N ILE A 495 8.97 10.38 -21.27
CA ILE A 495 7.67 10.52 -21.92
C ILE A 495 6.74 11.36 -21.04
N SER A 496 5.91 12.18 -21.67
CA SER A 496 4.91 13.02 -21.02
C SER A 496 3.61 12.24 -20.82
N ILE A 497 3.08 12.27 -19.58
CA ILE A 497 1.78 11.68 -19.27
C ILE A 497 0.67 12.36 -20.07
N SER A 498 0.74 13.68 -20.24
CA SER A 498 -0.23 14.44 -21.00
C SER A 498 -0.24 14.08 -22.50
N GLU A 499 0.92 13.81 -23.10
CA GLU A 499 0.99 13.34 -24.49
C GLU A 499 0.37 11.96 -24.67
N ILE A 500 0.61 11.01 -23.73
CA ILE A 500 -0.02 9.69 -23.77
C ILE A 500 -1.54 9.81 -23.63
N ALA A 501 -2.00 10.65 -22.69
CA ALA A 501 -3.43 10.89 -22.46
C ALA A 501 -4.10 11.55 -23.67
N ASP A 502 -3.44 12.51 -24.32
CA ASP A 502 -3.94 13.15 -25.54
C ASP A 502 -4.11 12.12 -26.67
N LYS A 503 -3.11 11.27 -26.88
CA LYS A 503 -3.18 10.22 -27.90
C LYS A 503 -4.30 9.22 -27.57
N ALA A 504 -4.49 8.86 -26.30
CA ALA A 504 -5.60 8.00 -25.88
C ALA A 504 -6.96 8.64 -26.13
N MET A 505 -7.10 9.96 -25.88
CA MET A 505 -8.33 10.71 -26.20
C MET A 505 -8.61 10.74 -27.71
N ASP A 506 -7.57 10.89 -28.54
CA ASP A 506 -7.71 10.83 -30.01
C ASP A 506 -8.27 9.48 -30.45
N LEU A 507 -7.71 8.39 -29.92
CA LEU A 507 -8.13 7.01 -30.22
C LEU A 507 -9.55 6.70 -29.71
N LEU A 508 -9.98 7.35 -28.63
CA LEU A 508 -11.35 7.30 -28.11
C LEU A 508 -12.32 8.25 -28.83
N ASN A 509 -11.86 8.97 -29.87
CA ASN A 509 -12.61 9.97 -30.62
C ASN A 509 -13.23 11.08 -29.74
N ILE A 510 -12.51 11.51 -28.69
CA ILE A 510 -12.91 12.62 -27.84
C ILE A 510 -12.44 13.90 -28.49
N THR A 511 -13.35 14.62 -29.16
CA THR A 511 -13.04 15.83 -29.95
C THR A 511 -13.43 17.14 -29.26
N ASP A 512 -14.26 17.08 -28.24
CA ASP A 512 -14.70 18.25 -27.47
C ASP A 512 -13.53 18.83 -26.67
N SER A 513 -13.19 20.09 -26.91
CA SER A 513 -12.02 20.74 -26.32
C SER A 513 -12.14 20.99 -24.81
N GLU A 514 -13.34 21.28 -24.31
CA GLU A 514 -13.59 21.52 -22.88
C GLU A 514 -13.45 20.19 -22.12
N LYS A 515 -14.03 19.14 -22.67
CA LYS A 515 -13.92 17.80 -22.12
C LYS A 515 -12.47 17.29 -22.13
N ARG A 516 -11.72 17.53 -23.20
CA ARG A 516 -10.28 17.18 -23.25
C ARG A 516 -9.49 17.92 -22.17
N ALA A 517 -9.72 19.21 -22.01
CA ALA A 517 -9.05 20.00 -20.97
C ALA A 517 -9.38 19.50 -19.55
N GLU A 518 -10.65 19.13 -19.31
CA GLU A 518 -11.06 18.53 -18.04
C GLU A 518 -10.36 17.19 -17.78
N ILE A 519 -10.32 16.30 -18.78
CA ILE A 519 -9.65 15.00 -18.66
C ILE A 519 -8.15 15.20 -18.41
N GLN A 520 -7.49 16.09 -19.15
CA GLN A 520 -6.07 16.39 -18.96
C GLN A 520 -5.78 16.88 -17.54
N LYS A 521 -6.59 17.80 -17.03
CA LYS A 521 -6.46 18.28 -15.67
C LYS A 521 -6.60 17.14 -14.66
N ASN A 522 -7.63 16.31 -14.79
CA ASN A 522 -7.87 15.19 -13.89
C ASN A 522 -6.72 14.17 -13.96
N VAL A 523 -6.18 13.88 -15.14
CA VAL A 523 -5.02 12.98 -15.34
C VAL A 523 -3.79 13.57 -14.66
N ALA A 524 -3.48 14.87 -14.90
CA ALA A 524 -2.33 15.53 -14.30
C ALA A 524 -2.39 15.49 -12.76
N GLU A 525 -3.52 15.85 -12.15
CA GLU A 525 -3.72 15.80 -10.71
C GLU A 525 -3.62 14.36 -10.17
N PHE A 526 -4.18 13.40 -10.93
CA PHE A 526 -4.18 11.99 -10.56
C PHE A 526 -2.77 11.40 -10.55
N PHE A 527 -1.93 11.70 -11.54
CA PHE A 527 -0.55 11.21 -11.60
C PHE A 527 0.39 11.96 -10.65
N THR A 528 0.22 13.26 -10.49
CA THR A 528 0.99 14.06 -9.50
C THR A 528 0.85 13.46 -8.10
N LEU A 529 -0.37 13.09 -7.69
CA LEU A 529 -0.58 12.47 -6.39
C LEU A 529 0.07 11.09 -6.26
N ARG A 530 0.15 10.29 -7.34
CA ARG A 530 0.84 8.98 -7.32
C ARG A 530 2.34 9.14 -7.24
N LEU A 531 2.90 10.05 -8.01
CA LEU A 531 4.32 10.36 -7.94
C LEU A 531 4.71 10.91 -6.55
N LYS A 532 3.86 11.73 -5.94
CA LYS A 532 4.02 12.19 -4.56
C LYS A 532 4.11 11.02 -3.57
N ASN A 533 3.22 10.02 -3.70
CA ASN A 533 3.24 8.84 -2.84
C ASN A 533 4.53 8.01 -3.05
N VAL A 534 4.90 7.74 -4.31
CA VAL A 534 6.14 6.99 -4.63
C VAL A 534 7.38 7.67 -4.08
N LEU A 535 7.46 8.99 -4.15
CA LEU A 535 8.57 9.75 -3.58
C LEU A 535 8.57 9.67 -2.04
N GLY A 536 7.40 9.75 -1.41
CA GLY A 536 7.26 9.59 0.05
C GLY A 536 7.65 8.20 0.53
N ASP A 537 7.25 7.16 -0.19
CA ASP A 537 7.60 5.76 0.12
C ASP A 537 9.12 5.50 -0.04
N ASN A 538 9.82 6.35 -0.80
CA ASN A 538 11.29 6.34 -0.95
C ASN A 538 11.99 7.37 -0.02
N ASP A 539 11.38 7.73 1.09
CA ASP A 539 11.94 8.60 2.14
C ASP A 539 12.34 10.01 1.68
N VAL A 540 11.81 10.48 0.55
CA VAL A 540 12.02 11.87 0.13
C VAL A 540 11.18 12.81 0.98
N ARG A 541 11.82 13.82 1.57
CA ARG A 541 11.18 14.79 2.47
C ARG A 541 10.06 15.57 1.76
N TYR A 542 8.93 15.81 2.44
CA TYR A 542 7.71 16.39 1.87
C TYR A 542 7.89 17.74 1.16
N ASP A 543 8.77 18.59 1.66
CA ASP A 543 9.03 19.92 1.10
C ASP A 543 9.87 19.84 -0.21
N ILE A 544 10.77 18.87 -0.33
CA ILE A 544 11.49 18.56 -1.56
C ILE A 544 10.52 18.02 -2.62
N ILE A 545 9.63 17.12 -2.20
CA ILE A 545 8.57 16.60 -3.07
C ILE A 545 7.74 17.77 -3.63
N ASP A 546 7.24 18.64 -2.77
CA ASP A 546 6.43 19.79 -3.19
C ASP A 546 7.21 20.78 -4.08
N ALA A 547 8.55 20.87 -3.93
CA ALA A 547 9.41 21.70 -4.74
C ALA A 547 9.58 21.20 -6.21
N VAL A 548 9.54 19.87 -6.42
CA VAL A 548 9.78 19.29 -7.77
C VAL A 548 8.48 18.99 -8.53
N LEU A 549 7.36 18.82 -7.85
CA LEU A 549 6.09 18.39 -8.47
C LEU A 549 5.41 19.45 -9.35
N GLU A 550 5.91 20.68 -9.42
CA GLU A 550 5.30 21.73 -10.26
C GLU A 550 5.31 21.36 -11.76
N ASN A 551 6.22 20.46 -12.18
CA ASN A 551 6.36 19.96 -13.55
C ASN A 551 6.33 18.41 -13.59
N ALA A 552 5.36 17.78 -12.94
CA ALA A 552 5.27 16.32 -12.78
C ALA A 552 4.83 15.55 -14.04
N ASP A 553 4.70 16.19 -15.19
CA ASP A 553 4.23 15.57 -16.43
C ASP A 553 5.24 14.56 -17.01
N GLU A 554 6.53 14.80 -16.84
CA GLU A 554 7.62 13.87 -17.15
C GLU A 554 8.05 13.15 -15.86
N VAL A 555 7.50 11.94 -15.65
CA VAL A 555 7.56 11.20 -14.36
C VAL A 555 8.98 10.82 -13.97
N ALA A 556 9.76 10.20 -14.88
CA ALA A 556 11.09 9.68 -14.56
C ALA A 556 12.08 10.80 -14.20
N GLY A 557 12.08 11.89 -14.96
CA GLY A 557 12.96 13.02 -14.68
C GLY A 557 12.55 13.77 -13.42
N THR A 558 11.24 13.92 -13.14
CA THR A 558 10.76 14.52 -11.89
C THR A 558 11.18 13.68 -10.68
N TYR A 559 11.04 12.35 -10.77
CA TYR A 559 11.51 11.43 -9.73
C TYR A 559 13.03 11.56 -9.49
N ALA A 560 13.83 11.54 -10.57
CA ALA A 560 15.27 11.64 -10.47
C ALA A 560 15.71 13.00 -9.89
N LYS A 561 15.10 14.11 -10.31
CA LYS A 561 15.34 15.45 -9.75
C LYS A 561 15.07 15.48 -8.25
N ALA A 562 13.97 14.89 -7.79
CA ALA A 562 13.63 14.82 -6.37
C ALA A 562 14.69 14.06 -5.57
N CYS A 563 15.10 12.88 -6.04
CA CYS A 563 16.10 12.05 -5.38
C CYS A 563 17.47 12.75 -5.29
N VAL A 564 17.93 13.34 -6.38
CA VAL A 564 19.21 14.08 -6.41
C VAL A 564 19.14 15.32 -5.52
N THR A 565 18.05 16.09 -5.58
CA THR A 565 17.87 17.27 -4.72
C THR A 565 17.88 16.88 -3.24
N ALA A 566 17.23 15.75 -2.86
CA ALA A 566 17.24 15.23 -1.50
C ALA A 566 18.66 14.88 -1.03
N GLN A 567 19.45 14.23 -1.86
CA GLN A 567 20.83 13.87 -1.56
C GLN A 567 21.71 15.11 -1.36
N GLU A 568 21.61 16.11 -2.26
CA GLU A 568 22.41 17.33 -2.17
C GLU A 568 22.03 18.22 -0.97
N ILE A 569 20.75 18.21 -0.57
CA ILE A 569 20.31 18.89 0.67
C ILE A 569 20.83 18.16 1.91
N ALA A 570 20.74 16.83 1.94
CA ALA A 570 21.23 16.02 3.06
C ALA A 570 22.74 16.15 3.26
N SER A 571 23.52 16.40 2.18
CA SER A 571 24.96 16.68 2.25
C SER A 571 25.29 18.07 2.84
N GLY A 572 24.32 18.98 2.93
CA GLY A 572 24.49 20.36 3.38
C GLY A 572 25.10 21.31 2.34
N VAL A 573 25.48 20.81 1.18
CA VAL A 573 26.16 21.58 0.12
C VAL A 573 25.26 22.68 -0.46
N LEU A 574 23.95 22.48 -0.48
CA LEU A 574 22.99 23.42 -1.08
C LEU A 574 22.50 24.53 -0.14
N ASN A 575 22.82 24.52 1.15
CA ASN A 575 22.20 25.43 2.13
C ASN A 575 22.35 26.92 1.75
N ASP A 576 23.56 27.34 1.37
CA ASP A 576 23.84 28.74 0.99
C ASP A 576 23.19 29.09 -0.37
N ALA A 577 23.19 28.15 -1.30
CA ALA A 577 22.56 28.31 -2.61
C ALA A 577 21.05 28.48 -2.52
N ILE A 578 20.37 27.68 -1.66
CA ILE A 578 18.93 27.78 -1.45
C ILE A 578 18.54 29.17 -0.99
N GLN A 579 19.27 29.78 -0.04
CA GLN A 579 18.98 31.14 0.43
C GLN A 579 19.08 32.18 -0.70
N ALA A 580 20.11 32.09 -1.55
CA ALA A 580 20.26 32.95 -2.70
C ALA A 580 19.13 32.75 -3.72
N PHE A 581 18.77 31.49 -4.01
CA PHE A 581 17.70 31.13 -4.95
C PHE A 581 16.33 31.61 -4.48
N VAL A 582 16.03 31.50 -3.20
CA VAL A 582 14.79 32.01 -2.58
C VAL A 582 14.70 33.53 -2.72
N ARG A 583 15.81 34.27 -2.53
CA ARG A 583 15.85 35.73 -2.75
C ARG A 583 15.53 36.06 -4.20
N VAL A 584 16.10 35.38 -5.17
CA VAL A 584 15.81 35.55 -6.60
C VAL A 584 14.34 35.28 -6.89
N GLY A 585 13.80 34.13 -6.47
CA GLY A 585 12.41 33.72 -6.70
C GLY A 585 11.39 34.72 -6.11
N ASN A 586 11.67 35.30 -4.95
CA ASN A 586 10.79 36.30 -4.34
C ASN A 586 10.73 37.63 -5.11
N ILE A 587 11.84 38.05 -5.69
CA ILE A 587 11.91 39.32 -6.42
C ILE A 587 11.46 39.14 -7.87
N SER A 588 11.80 38.01 -8.50
CA SER A 588 11.44 37.67 -9.90
C SER A 588 9.95 37.72 -10.17
N LYS A 589 9.12 37.49 -9.15
CA LYS A 589 7.63 37.59 -9.24
C LYS A 589 7.13 38.97 -9.69
N LYS A 590 7.96 40.03 -9.56
CA LYS A 590 7.62 41.38 -9.96
C LYS A 590 8.01 41.69 -11.42
N ALA A 591 8.67 40.77 -12.11
CA ALA A 591 9.07 40.95 -13.51
C ALA A 591 7.85 40.81 -14.45
N GLU A 592 7.66 41.79 -15.31
CA GLU A 592 6.59 41.80 -16.34
C GLU A 592 6.99 40.98 -17.59
N ASN A 593 8.29 40.88 -17.87
CA ASN A 593 8.84 40.11 -19.00
C ASN A 593 10.22 39.51 -18.62
N ASN A 594 10.81 38.77 -19.55
CA ASN A 594 12.13 38.15 -19.40
C ASN A 594 13.16 38.64 -20.43
N VAL A 595 12.88 39.75 -21.12
CA VAL A 595 13.76 40.32 -22.13
C VAL A 595 14.86 41.14 -21.48
N ILE A 596 16.11 40.75 -21.67
CA ILE A 596 17.29 41.42 -21.12
C ILE A 596 17.90 42.31 -22.21
N ASN A 597 18.27 43.56 -21.84
CA ASN A 597 19.04 44.46 -22.68
C ASN A 597 20.37 44.79 -22.00
N GLU A 598 21.45 44.24 -22.52
CA GLU A 598 22.79 44.38 -21.95
C GLU A 598 23.28 45.87 -21.91
N ALA A 599 22.78 46.72 -22.82
CA ALA A 599 23.14 48.13 -22.82
C ALA A 599 22.59 48.90 -21.61
N LEU A 600 21.63 48.32 -20.87
CA LEU A 600 21.06 48.92 -19.65
C LEU A 600 21.76 48.52 -18.37
N PHE A 601 22.80 47.67 -18.45
CA PHE A 601 23.63 47.34 -17.30
C PHE A 601 24.58 48.49 -16.94
N THR A 602 24.30 49.10 -15.80
CA THR A 602 25.04 50.28 -15.32
C THR A 602 26.13 49.93 -14.32
N LEU A 603 26.00 48.80 -13.62
CA LEU A 603 26.90 48.35 -12.58
C LEU A 603 27.68 47.10 -13.03
N ASP A 604 28.87 46.90 -12.50
CA ASP A 604 29.69 45.73 -12.85
C ASP A 604 29.12 44.43 -12.28
N GLU A 605 28.42 44.50 -11.15
CA GLU A 605 27.73 43.37 -10.53
C GLU A 605 26.56 42.86 -11.38
N GLU A 606 25.86 43.70 -12.11
CA GLU A 606 24.81 43.31 -13.07
C GLU A 606 25.42 42.51 -14.21
N LYS A 607 26.54 43.03 -14.78
CA LYS A 607 27.28 42.37 -15.89
C LYS A 607 27.88 41.03 -15.43
N ALA A 608 28.43 40.99 -14.21
CA ALA A 608 29.02 39.80 -13.65
C ALA A 608 27.96 38.69 -13.45
N LEU A 609 26.82 39.06 -12.87
CA LEU A 609 25.71 38.10 -12.67
C LEU A 609 25.15 37.61 -14.04
N TYR A 610 24.97 38.52 -15.01
CA TYR A 610 24.50 38.15 -16.33
C TYR A 610 25.46 37.19 -17.05
N ASN A 611 26.76 37.52 -17.05
CA ASN A 611 27.79 36.67 -17.71
C ASN A 611 27.85 35.28 -17.06
N THR A 612 27.79 35.20 -15.72
CA THR A 612 27.75 33.91 -15.02
C THR A 612 26.47 33.14 -15.37
N TYR A 613 25.31 33.82 -15.39
CA TYR A 613 24.05 33.22 -15.76
C TYR A 613 24.09 32.59 -17.16
N VAL A 614 24.62 33.31 -18.17
CA VAL A 614 24.71 32.82 -19.57
C VAL A 614 25.56 31.57 -19.65
N ALA A 615 26.71 31.55 -18.96
CA ALA A 615 27.61 30.40 -18.94
C ALA A 615 26.91 29.19 -18.23
N VAL A 616 26.39 29.42 -17.03
CA VAL A 616 25.72 28.38 -16.22
C VAL A 616 24.49 27.83 -16.94
N ALA A 617 23.67 28.68 -17.57
CA ALA A 617 22.48 28.26 -18.30
C ALA A 617 22.79 27.24 -19.40
N LYS A 618 23.86 27.46 -20.13
CA LYS A 618 24.32 26.54 -21.19
C LYS A 618 24.76 25.19 -20.62
N ASP A 619 25.53 25.22 -19.52
CA ASP A 619 26.03 24.00 -18.87
C ASP A 619 24.87 23.21 -18.25
N VAL A 620 23.94 23.89 -17.61
CA VAL A 620 22.73 23.30 -17.03
C VAL A 620 21.85 22.68 -18.11
N GLU A 621 21.60 23.38 -19.23
CA GLU A 621 20.85 22.85 -20.36
C GLU A 621 21.49 21.57 -20.91
N THR A 622 22.79 21.57 -21.02
CA THR A 622 23.56 20.39 -21.49
C THR A 622 23.40 19.22 -20.48
N ALA A 623 23.52 19.49 -19.20
CA ALA A 623 23.34 18.48 -18.15
C ALA A 623 21.92 17.92 -18.12
N LEU A 624 20.90 18.78 -18.22
CA LEU A 624 19.49 18.36 -18.25
C LEU A 624 19.18 17.49 -19.48
N ASN A 625 19.70 17.85 -20.66
CA ASN A 625 19.54 17.04 -21.88
C ASN A 625 20.18 15.65 -21.74
N ASN A 626 21.25 15.54 -20.94
CA ASN A 626 21.91 14.27 -20.62
C ASN A 626 21.30 13.58 -19.38
N LYS A 627 20.25 14.13 -18.78
CA LYS A 627 19.63 13.66 -17.50
C LYS A 627 20.62 13.62 -16.32
N ASP A 628 21.67 14.41 -16.38
CA ASP A 628 22.66 14.55 -15.30
C ASP A 628 22.23 15.68 -14.36
N TYR A 629 21.22 15.39 -13.54
CA TYR A 629 20.63 16.36 -12.64
C TYR A 629 21.59 16.81 -11.53
N LYS A 630 22.53 15.94 -11.14
CA LYS A 630 23.56 16.31 -10.18
C LYS A 630 24.46 17.40 -10.74
N THR A 631 25.04 17.20 -11.94
CA THR A 631 25.86 18.23 -12.61
C THR A 631 25.05 19.51 -12.84
N ALA A 632 23.76 19.42 -13.17
CA ALA A 632 22.91 20.59 -13.31
C ALA A 632 22.80 21.39 -12.00
N ILE A 633 22.60 20.73 -10.86
CA ILE A 633 22.57 21.37 -9.53
C ILE A 633 23.94 21.96 -9.18
N ASP A 634 25.03 21.22 -9.37
CA ASP A 634 26.40 21.68 -9.10
C ASP A 634 26.70 22.95 -9.88
N LYS A 635 26.29 23.01 -11.16
CA LYS A 635 26.46 24.21 -12.00
C LYS A 635 25.60 25.39 -11.53
N MET A 636 24.36 25.16 -11.11
CA MET A 636 23.51 26.22 -10.57
C MET A 636 24.10 26.85 -9.30
N GLN A 637 24.84 26.10 -8.48
CA GLN A 637 25.50 26.63 -7.29
C GLN A 637 26.53 27.73 -7.61
N GLU A 638 27.13 27.71 -8.82
CA GLU A 638 28.06 28.75 -9.27
C GLU A 638 27.40 30.14 -9.32
N LEU A 639 26.06 30.21 -9.37
CA LEU A 639 25.30 31.47 -9.30
C LEU A 639 25.23 32.06 -7.89
N THR A 640 25.51 31.29 -6.83
CA THR A 640 25.28 31.70 -5.43
C THR A 640 26.04 32.98 -5.08
N ALA A 641 27.36 33.00 -5.32
CA ALA A 641 28.16 34.15 -4.98
C ALA A 641 27.84 35.39 -5.86
N PRO A 642 27.67 35.31 -7.21
CA PRO A 642 27.19 36.41 -8.03
C PRO A 642 25.83 36.95 -7.63
N ILE A 643 24.86 36.09 -7.26
CA ILE A 643 23.53 36.51 -6.77
C ILE A 643 23.68 37.32 -5.48
N ASN A 644 24.43 36.82 -4.51
CA ASN A 644 24.62 37.53 -3.24
C ASN A 644 25.29 38.88 -3.48
N ASN A 645 26.39 38.94 -4.26
CA ASN A 645 27.07 40.20 -4.59
C ASN A 645 26.15 41.21 -5.30
N PHE A 646 25.29 40.72 -6.21
CA PHE A 646 24.31 41.55 -6.89
C PHE A 646 23.30 42.14 -5.88
N PHE A 647 22.73 41.35 -4.99
CA PHE A 647 21.75 41.88 -4.02
C PHE A 647 22.37 42.77 -2.94
N ASP A 648 23.65 42.64 -2.65
CA ASP A 648 24.34 43.48 -1.65
C ASP A 648 24.71 44.84 -2.22
N ASN A 649 24.94 44.96 -3.54
CA ASN A 649 25.45 46.16 -4.18
C ASN A 649 24.47 46.83 -5.15
N VAL A 650 23.42 46.11 -5.59
CA VAL A 650 22.47 46.62 -6.62
C VAL A 650 21.08 46.83 -6.03
N MET A 651 20.57 48.04 -6.12
CA MET A 651 19.18 48.37 -5.79
C MET A 651 18.25 47.90 -6.91
N VAL A 652 17.69 46.70 -6.84
CA VAL A 652 16.84 46.13 -7.90
C VAL A 652 15.68 47.03 -8.29
N MET A 653 15.01 47.61 -7.31
CA MET A 653 13.88 48.56 -7.51
C MET A 653 14.41 49.94 -7.76
N ASP A 654 15.08 50.17 -8.90
CA ASP A 654 15.58 51.45 -9.33
C ASP A 654 14.47 52.46 -9.61
N LYS A 655 14.80 53.76 -9.58
CA LYS A 655 13.85 54.83 -9.94
C LYS A 655 13.62 54.89 -11.46
N ASP A 656 14.61 54.50 -12.23
CA ASP A 656 14.49 54.36 -13.67
C ASP A 656 13.77 53.04 -14.00
N GLU A 657 12.59 53.15 -14.60
CA GLU A 657 11.75 52.00 -14.93
C GLU A 657 12.41 51.04 -15.92
N GLN A 658 13.28 51.54 -16.85
CA GLN A 658 13.95 50.69 -17.82
C GLN A 658 15.02 49.83 -17.13
N ILE A 659 15.82 50.46 -16.25
CA ILE A 659 16.83 49.77 -15.47
C ILE A 659 16.18 48.77 -14.52
N LYS A 660 15.15 49.14 -13.79
CA LYS A 660 14.36 48.28 -12.91
C LYS A 660 13.86 47.02 -13.64
N ASN A 661 13.19 47.24 -14.78
CA ASN A 661 12.60 46.14 -15.56
C ASN A 661 13.67 45.22 -16.12
N ASN A 662 14.83 45.73 -16.53
CA ASN A 662 15.95 44.93 -17.00
C ASN A 662 16.55 44.07 -15.86
N ARG A 663 16.72 44.60 -14.65
CA ARG A 663 17.16 43.87 -13.45
C ARG A 663 16.17 42.77 -13.08
N LEU A 664 14.87 43.06 -13.11
CA LEU A 664 13.81 42.08 -12.85
C LEU A 664 13.79 40.98 -13.94
N ALA A 665 13.99 41.31 -15.21
CA ALA A 665 14.08 40.36 -16.30
C ALA A 665 15.29 39.40 -16.12
N LEU A 666 16.46 39.92 -15.71
CA LEU A 666 17.62 39.04 -15.39
C LEU A 666 17.28 38.05 -14.27
N LEU A 667 16.71 38.54 -13.17
CA LEU A 667 16.32 37.67 -12.06
C LEU A 667 15.24 36.67 -12.46
N LYS A 668 14.32 37.03 -13.35
CA LYS A 668 13.29 36.11 -13.87
C LYS A 668 13.87 34.97 -14.69
N ASN A 669 14.87 35.27 -15.52
CA ASN A 669 15.57 34.23 -16.28
C ASN A 669 16.34 33.28 -15.35
N ILE A 670 17.02 33.80 -14.33
CA ILE A 670 17.70 32.99 -13.33
C ILE A 670 16.71 32.13 -12.55
N ASP A 671 15.58 32.66 -12.11
CA ASP A 671 14.49 31.92 -11.44
C ASP A 671 13.94 30.77 -12.31
N THR A 672 13.76 31.03 -13.61
CA THR A 672 13.32 30.02 -14.58
C THR A 672 14.36 28.89 -14.71
N LEU A 673 15.65 29.23 -14.76
CA LEU A 673 16.73 28.26 -14.78
C LEU A 673 16.73 27.39 -13.52
N ILE A 674 16.63 28.02 -12.34
CA ILE A 674 16.61 27.32 -11.05
C ILE A 674 15.39 26.36 -10.99
N LYS A 675 14.21 26.82 -11.40
CA LYS A 675 12.99 26.02 -11.42
C LYS A 675 12.96 24.88 -12.43
N SER A 676 13.94 24.82 -13.35
CA SER A 676 14.08 23.65 -14.20
C SER A 676 14.45 22.37 -13.41
N ILE A 677 14.96 22.51 -12.18
CA ILE A 677 15.19 21.43 -11.23
C ILE A 677 14.09 21.41 -10.18
N ALA A 678 13.96 22.47 -9.36
CA ALA A 678 13.03 22.55 -8.25
C ALA A 678 12.70 24.01 -7.89
N ASP A 679 11.49 24.24 -7.35
CA ASP A 679 11.15 25.51 -6.66
C ASP A 679 11.72 25.49 -5.24
N PHE A 680 12.98 25.91 -5.10
CA PHE A 680 13.68 25.93 -3.81
C PHE A 680 13.01 26.84 -2.77
N GLY A 681 12.07 27.71 -3.17
CA GLY A 681 11.27 28.52 -2.26
C GLY A 681 10.32 27.70 -1.37
N LYS A 682 10.08 26.44 -1.69
CA LYS A 682 9.24 25.51 -0.93
C LYS A 682 10.06 24.68 0.09
N ILE A 683 11.38 24.69 0.00
CA ILE A 683 12.26 23.88 0.84
C ILE A 683 12.49 24.55 2.19
N VAL A 684 12.35 23.77 3.26
CA VAL A 684 12.56 24.19 4.65
C VAL A 684 13.97 23.78 5.07
N LEU A 685 14.85 24.77 5.37
CA LEU A 685 16.22 24.56 5.85
C LEU A 685 16.26 24.34 7.36
#